data_02431df28dfb832e96dc3af396c9ac1f
#
_entry.id   02431df28dfb832e96dc3af396c9ac1f
#
_cell.length_a   1.000
_cell.length_b   1.000
_cell.length_c   1.000
_cell.angle_alpha   90.00
_cell.angle_beta   90.00
_cell.angle_gamma   90.00
#
_symmetry.space_group_name_H-M   'P 1'
#
loop_
_entity.id
_entity.type
_entity.pdbx_description
1 polymer ?
#
loop_
_entity_poly.entity_id
_entity_poly.type
_entity_poly.pdbx_seq_one_letter_code
_entity_poly.pdbx_strand_id
1 'polypeptide(L)'
;MDKKRKIVQTTAWSAGAGCHGGCGVLAHIEDGKLVKIEGDPDHPWNQGRLCARCLAMTQYVYHPDRLKRPLKRVGERGENKWQEISWEEAFDFIESKLNKIRDEYGAESVIFSMGTGRDIGAWICMLAYAYGSPNVMFALSGLACYSPRIAAVTTVQGDYCIMDASQWLPERYEDPRYKKPECIVIWGYNIPSSCPDNVFGHWIIDLMKKGTKIICIDPRLSWFASRAEHWLRLRPGTDGALAMGFLHVIISEGLYDRKFVEDWTNAPHLIRCDTGKLLKANEIDARQSADNYVVWDLASDQPVVWDTELVEYKAIGVRSVLSGNYEVLLADGTKVICQTVWDAFCQQVNEYPLDRVEEITLVPAKDIKEAALLYAKSNPAAIHWGEPIDMTPAITPTTQAIADLWAITGNLDIPGGNVISRYAFDAVAYALPGAKGTIKLKSKEIDKKRIGVDKYGPIGKFIWRAHTDLVIDQIFSEDPYPIKGMWLQTTNPLAGIGMDPIKWRDALKKLDFVAVVDLFMTPTAQMADIVLPATSFLEKDSIRSWWIPLQTINKVLDVEECKSDAEINFELAKRLDPDFKYNTLHEVFDDILKPSGMTFKELQEKGWAFPPEGHPSTPYRRFERGLLRPDKKPGFQTPSGKFELYSTLREQWDLEPIAHYEEPPFTPVSRPDLAEEYPLILCTGRRSAAFFISEHRNIPWLRALDPDPLVEIHPKTARRLGIGHGEWVWVECKVHKVKGDEV
;
A
#
# COMPACT_ATOMS: atom_id res chain seq x y z
N MET A 1 -11.42 19.66 46.49
CA MET A 1 -11.34 18.23 46.14
C MET A 1 -10.20 18.10 45.15
N ASP A 2 -9.18 17.30 45.50
CA ASP A 2 -8.10 17.03 44.55
C ASP A 2 -8.67 16.31 43.33
N LYS A 3 -8.47 16.86 42.15
CA LYS A 3 -8.88 16.22 40.89
C LYS A 3 -8.13 14.90 40.73
N LYS A 4 -8.85 13.81 40.51
CA LYS A 4 -8.24 12.52 40.25
C LYS A 4 -7.62 12.55 38.85
N ARG A 5 -6.28 12.67 38.80
CA ARG A 5 -5.52 12.71 37.53
C ARG A 5 -4.91 11.35 37.23
N LYS A 6 -4.96 10.94 35.96
CA LYS A 6 -4.35 9.74 35.44
C LYS A 6 -3.75 10.03 34.07
N ILE A 7 -2.57 9.49 33.78
CA ILE A 7 -1.99 9.48 32.43
C ILE A 7 -2.04 8.03 31.93
N VAL A 8 -2.55 7.82 30.72
CA VAL A 8 -2.62 6.52 30.07
C VAL A 8 -1.77 6.57 28.81
N GLN A 9 -0.85 5.62 28.70
CA GLN A 9 -0.04 5.41 27.50
C GLN A 9 -0.82 4.54 26.51
N THR A 10 -0.90 4.98 25.25
CA THR A 10 -1.55 4.26 24.16
C THR A 10 -0.90 4.57 22.83
N THR A 11 -1.35 3.93 21.77
CA THR A 11 -0.86 4.16 20.39
C THR A 11 -1.96 4.74 19.52
N ALA A 12 -1.66 5.86 18.84
CA ALA A 12 -2.55 6.42 17.82
C ALA A 12 -2.49 5.56 16.55
N TRP A 13 -3.55 4.81 16.32
CA TRP A 13 -3.64 3.89 15.19
C TRP A 13 -5.06 3.82 14.66
N SER A 14 -5.26 4.08 13.36
CA SER A 14 -6.56 3.98 12.69
C SER A 14 -7.59 5.03 13.07
N ALA A 15 -8.80 4.62 13.43
CA ALA A 15 -9.96 5.50 13.57
C ALA A 15 -9.74 6.65 14.56
N GLY A 16 -10.17 7.83 14.19
CA GLY A 16 -10.10 9.05 14.97
C GLY A 16 -8.87 9.90 14.68
N ALA A 17 -7.68 9.32 14.50
CA ALA A 17 -6.51 10.08 14.08
C ALA A 17 -6.28 10.02 12.55
N GLY A 18 -7.04 9.22 11.80
CA GLY A 18 -6.86 8.97 10.37
C GLY A 18 -5.40 8.59 10.10
N CYS A 19 -4.84 7.65 10.87
CA CYS A 19 -3.40 7.49 11.02
C CYS A 19 -2.92 6.14 10.53
N HIS A 20 -1.74 6.15 9.89
CA HIS A 20 -0.96 4.95 9.56
C HIS A 20 0.34 4.87 10.38
N GLY A 21 0.67 5.90 11.16
CA GLY A 21 1.96 6.03 11.81
C GLY A 21 2.15 5.13 13.02
N GLY A 22 1.18 5.03 13.91
CA GLY A 22 1.33 4.32 15.19
C GLY A 22 2.19 5.11 16.19
N CYS A 23 1.89 6.39 16.36
CA CYS A 23 2.58 7.25 17.34
C CYS A 23 2.20 6.88 18.77
N GLY A 24 3.19 6.82 19.67
CA GLY A 24 2.96 6.75 21.11
C GLY A 24 2.33 8.04 21.63
N VAL A 25 1.31 7.88 22.45
CA VAL A 25 0.47 8.97 22.98
C VAL A 25 0.35 8.86 24.47
N LEU A 26 0.48 9.98 25.18
CA LEU A 26 0.13 10.15 26.58
C LEU A 26 -1.21 10.90 26.66
N ALA A 27 -2.23 10.20 27.13
CA ALA A 27 -3.57 10.72 27.30
C ALA A 27 -3.81 11.12 28.77
N HIS A 28 -4.09 12.38 29.01
CA HIS A 28 -4.32 12.93 30.34
C HIS A 28 -5.80 12.92 30.67
N ILE A 29 -6.16 12.21 31.73
CA ILE A 29 -7.52 12.07 32.22
C ILE A 29 -7.66 12.82 33.55
N GLU A 30 -8.66 13.70 33.64
CA GLU A 30 -9.07 14.35 34.88
C GLU A 30 -10.56 14.05 35.15
N ASP A 31 -10.85 13.50 36.32
CA ASP A 31 -12.23 13.12 36.74
C ASP A 31 -12.97 12.29 35.66
N GLY A 32 -12.27 11.35 35.02
CA GLY A 32 -12.80 10.47 33.98
C GLY A 32 -12.89 11.09 32.59
N LYS A 33 -12.47 12.34 32.39
CA LYS A 33 -12.52 13.02 31.08
C LYS A 33 -11.12 13.21 30.50
N LEU A 34 -10.98 12.99 29.22
CA LEU A 34 -9.80 13.34 28.46
C LEU A 34 -9.66 14.85 28.34
N VAL A 35 -8.59 15.40 28.90
CA VAL A 35 -8.35 16.86 28.92
C VAL A 35 -7.19 17.30 28.05
N LYS A 36 -6.22 16.39 27.79
CA LYS A 36 -5.04 16.69 26.97
C LYS A 36 -4.51 15.43 26.33
N ILE A 37 -3.92 15.61 25.14
CA ILE A 37 -3.10 14.59 24.45
C ILE A 37 -1.74 15.19 24.14
N GLU A 38 -0.69 14.41 24.36
CA GLU A 38 0.67 14.73 23.94
C GLU A 38 1.40 13.49 23.45
N GLY A 39 2.48 13.69 22.67
CA GLY A 39 3.30 12.58 22.22
C GLY A 39 4.15 12.04 23.36
N ASP A 40 4.30 10.72 23.39
CA ASP A 40 5.17 10.05 24.33
C ASP A 40 6.64 10.26 23.92
N PRO A 41 7.45 10.98 24.75
CA PRO A 41 8.84 11.24 24.42
C PRO A 41 9.72 9.99 24.41
N ASP A 42 9.33 8.95 25.16
CA ASP A 42 10.08 7.70 25.26
C ASP A 42 9.74 6.71 24.16
N HIS A 43 8.67 7.00 23.38
CA HIS A 43 8.25 6.12 22.31
C HIS A 43 9.22 6.18 21.11
N PRO A 44 9.83 5.04 20.70
CA PRO A 44 10.91 5.03 19.70
C PRO A 44 10.46 5.49 18.30
N TRP A 45 9.16 5.38 18.01
CA TRP A 45 8.61 5.70 16.70
C TRP A 45 8.48 7.21 16.47
N ASN A 46 7.82 7.93 17.37
CA ASN A 46 7.53 9.37 17.21
C ASN A 46 8.30 10.30 18.16
N GLN A 47 8.92 9.81 19.22
CA GLN A 47 9.79 10.58 20.11
C GLN A 47 9.15 11.90 20.56
N GLY A 48 7.92 11.84 21.07
CA GLY A 48 7.14 12.96 21.54
C GLY A 48 6.42 13.80 20.46
N ARG A 49 6.61 13.52 19.18
CA ARG A 49 6.00 14.28 18.07
C ARG A 49 4.60 13.79 17.74
N LEU A 50 3.65 14.71 17.55
CA LEU A 50 2.30 14.41 17.08
C LEU A 50 1.85 15.38 15.99
N CYS A 51 0.98 14.92 15.10
CA CYS A 51 0.33 15.78 14.13
C CYS A 51 -0.92 16.46 14.70
N ALA A 52 -1.39 17.52 14.02
CA ALA A 52 -2.55 18.30 14.45
C ALA A 52 -3.82 17.44 14.68
N ARG A 53 -4.03 16.41 13.86
CA ARG A 53 -5.20 15.51 13.99
C ARG A 53 -5.20 14.78 15.33
N CYS A 54 -4.06 14.22 15.72
CA CYS A 54 -3.94 13.54 17.01
C CYS A 54 -4.13 14.51 18.19
N LEU A 55 -3.59 15.73 18.08
CA LEU A 55 -3.77 16.77 19.11
C LEU A 55 -5.24 17.23 19.23
N ALA A 56 -6.03 17.15 18.16
CA ALA A 56 -7.44 17.54 18.15
C ALA A 56 -8.40 16.44 18.69
N MET A 57 -7.89 15.31 19.16
CA MET A 57 -8.73 14.18 19.59
C MET A 57 -9.63 14.50 20.77
N THR A 58 -9.32 15.50 21.60
CA THR A 58 -10.23 15.98 22.63
C THR A 58 -11.53 16.53 22.06
N GLN A 59 -11.48 17.23 20.91
CA GLN A 59 -12.68 17.69 20.20
C GLN A 59 -13.38 16.54 19.45
N TYR A 60 -12.61 15.57 18.96
CA TYR A 60 -13.16 14.44 18.21
C TYR A 60 -13.96 13.51 19.12
N VAL A 61 -13.41 13.13 20.28
CA VAL A 61 -14.06 12.21 21.23
C VAL A 61 -15.37 12.77 21.77
N TYR A 62 -15.39 14.06 22.10
CA TYR A 62 -16.58 14.73 22.67
C TYR A 62 -17.39 15.53 21.66
N HIS A 63 -17.22 15.25 20.37
CA HIS A 63 -17.99 15.97 19.35
C HIS A 63 -19.50 15.74 19.52
N PRO A 64 -20.35 16.77 19.49
CA PRO A 64 -21.79 16.63 19.75
C PRO A 64 -22.49 15.70 18.75
N ASP A 65 -22.03 15.66 17.50
CA ASP A 65 -22.64 14.85 16.43
C ASP A 65 -22.12 13.39 16.41
N ARG A 66 -21.32 12.95 17.40
CA ARG A 66 -20.92 11.56 17.52
C ARG A 66 -22.13 10.65 17.67
N LEU A 67 -22.15 9.57 16.88
CA LEU A 67 -23.10 8.48 17.08
C LEU A 67 -22.77 7.77 18.40
N LYS A 68 -23.82 7.41 19.15
CA LYS A 68 -23.70 6.85 20.50
C LYS A 68 -24.47 5.55 20.66
N ARG A 69 -25.49 5.32 19.84
CA ARG A 69 -26.35 4.15 19.83
C ARG A 69 -26.59 3.63 18.43
N PRO A 70 -26.87 2.33 18.25
CA PRO A 70 -27.30 1.81 16.96
C PRO A 70 -28.55 2.48 16.43
N LEU A 71 -28.58 2.80 15.15
CA LEU A 71 -29.66 3.48 14.45
C LEU A 71 -30.23 2.59 13.36
N LYS A 72 -31.51 2.22 13.45
CA LYS A 72 -32.26 1.51 12.42
C LYS A 72 -33.07 2.47 11.57
N ARG A 73 -32.98 2.34 10.25
CA ARG A 73 -33.77 3.16 9.33
C ARG A 73 -35.27 2.85 9.43
N VAL A 74 -36.10 3.90 9.46
CA VAL A 74 -37.55 3.80 9.48
C VAL A 74 -38.26 4.45 8.29
N GLY A 75 -37.48 5.03 7.35
CA GLY A 75 -37.98 5.64 6.11
C GLY A 75 -37.26 5.02 4.88
N GLU A 76 -37.37 5.71 3.73
CA GLU A 76 -36.65 5.35 2.54
C GLU A 76 -35.15 5.70 2.67
N ARG A 77 -34.28 5.00 1.91
CA ARG A 77 -32.85 5.28 1.90
C ARG A 77 -32.58 6.71 1.42
N GLY A 78 -31.83 7.47 2.23
CA GLY A 78 -31.54 8.88 1.99
C GLY A 78 -32.51 9.87 2.61
N GLU A 79 -33.64 9.43 3.18
CA GLU A 79 -34.54 10.31 3.93
C GLU A 79 -34.03 10.74 5.32
N ASN A 80 -32.95 10.10 5.79
CA ASN A 80 -32.31 10.35 7.08
C ASN A 80 -33.28 10.26 8.27
N LYS A 81 -34.17 9.25 8.26
CA LYS A 81 -35.15 8.96 9.35
C LYS A 81 -34.72 7.72 10.11
N TRP A 82 -34.41 7.86 11.40
CA TRP A 82 -33.80 6.86 12.23
C TRP A 82 -34.54 6.59 13.53
N GLN A 83 -34.46 5.34 13.99
CA GLN A 83 -34.89 4.90 15.31
C GLN A 83 -33.67 4.36 16.06
N GLU A 84 -33.45 4.86 17.26
CA GLU A 84 -32.45 4.25 18.17
C GLU A 84 -32.97 2.88 18.62
N ILE A 85 -32.07 1.89 18.61
CA ILE A 85 -32.32 0.52 19.06
C ILE A 85 -31.16 0.04 19.95
N SER A 86 -31.39 -1.04 20.68
CA SER A 86 -30.34 -1.68 21.48
C SER A 86 -29.32 -2.41 20.59
N TRP A 87 -28.15 -2.73 21.14
CA TRP A 87 -27.14 -3.53 20.44
C TRP A 87 -27.66 -4.93 20.11
N GLU A 88 -28.44 -5.55 21.00
CA GLU A 88 -29.00 -6.89 20.77
C GLU A 88 -29.98 -6.86 19.59
N GLU A 89 -30.92 -5.91 19.58
CA GLU A 89 -31.82 -5.71 18.43
C GLU A 89 -31.07 -5.42 17.13
N ALA A 90 -29.95 -4.70 17.20
CA ALA A 90 -29.11 -4.41 16.04
C ALA A 90 -28.44 -5.67 15.49
N PHE A 91 -27.86 -6.49 16.37
CA PHE A 91 -27.23 -7.75 15.98
C PHE A 91 -28.23 -8.76 15.43
N ASP A 92 -29.40 -8.91 16.07
CA ASP A 92 -30.47 -9.79 15.58
C ASP A 92 -30.96 -9.37 14.20
N PHE A 93 -31.13 -8.05 13.98
CA PHE A 93 -31.54 -7.53 12.68
C PHE A 93 -30.50 -7.81 11.59
N ILE A 94 -29.22 -7.56 11.88
CA ILE A 94 -28.11 -7.81 10.93
C ILE A 94 -27.99 -9.28 10.63
N GLU A 95 -27.99 -10.13 11.66
CA GLU A 95 -27.91 -11.60 11.52
C GLU A 95 -29.01 -12.13 10.64
N SER A 96 -30.27 -11.72 10.91
CA SER A 96 -31.43 -12.12 10.11
C SER A 96 -31.28 -11.73 8.63
N LYS A 97 -30.80 -10.50 8.34
CA LYS A 97 -30.62 -10.02 6.97
C LYS A 97 -29.51 -10.76 6.25
N LEU A 98 -28.37 -10.96 6.90
CA LEU A 98 -27.22 -11.64 6.33
C LEU A 98 -27.52 -13.12 6.09
N ASN A 99 -28.14 -13.82 7.04
CA ASN A 99 -28.55 -15.22 6.87
C ASN A 99 -29.53 -15.37 5.70
N LYS A 100 -30.54 -14.50 5.59
CA LYS A 100 -31.48 -14.51 4.47
C LYS A 100 -30.75 -14.42 3.13
N ILE A 101 -29.81 -13.46 2.98
CA ILE A 101 -29.06 -13.31 1.73
C ILE A 101 -28.20 -14.56 1.45
N ARG A 102 -27.53 -15.10 2.48
CA ARG A 102 -26.72 -16.32 2.33
C ARG A 102 -27.55 -17.52 1.87
N ASP A 103 -28.73 -17.70 2.43
CA ASP A 103 -29.61 -18.84 2.12
C ASP A 103 -30.24 -18.71 0.72
N GLU A 104 -30.56 -17.49 0.26
CA GLU A 104 -31.19 -17.25 -1.03
C GLU A 104 -30.19 -17.13 -2.20
N TYR A 105 -28.98 -16.55 -1.96
CA TYR A 105 -28.06 -16.16 -3.03
C TYR A 105 -26.62 -16.68 -2.85
N GLY A 106 -26.27 -17.19 -1.68
CA GLY A 106 -24.92 -17.58 -1.34
C GLY A 106 -24.15 -16.51 -0.57
N ALA A 107 -23.11 -16.93 0.16
CA ALA A 107 -22.30 -16.02 0.98
C ALA A 107 -21.53 -14.99 0.15
N GLU A 108 -21.14 -15.33 -1.08
CA GLU A 108 -20.46 -14.47 -2.03
C GLU A 108 -21.28 -13.23 -2.43
N SER A 109 -22.60 -13.25 -2.24
CA SER A 109 -23.52 -12.15 -2.56
C SER A 109 -23.49 -10.99 -1.55
N VAL A 110 -22.64 -11.06 -0.52
CA VAL A 110 -22.40 -9.98 0.43
C VAL A 110 -20.96 -9.48 0.33
N ILE A 111 -20.83 -8.17 0.17
CA ILE A 111 -19.55 -7.46 0.12
C ILE A 111 -19.23 -6.89 1.50
N PHE A 112 -18.00 -7.10 1.96
CA PHE A 112 -17.46 -6.50 3.18
C PHE A 112 -16.44 -5.41 2.82
N SER A 113 -16.89 -4.17 2.82
CA SER A 113 -16.11 -3.02 2.39
C SER A 113 -15.44 -2.32 3.55
N MET A 114 -14.15 -2.04 3.40
CA MET A 114 -13.34 -1.32 4.37
C MET A 114 -12.70 -0.07 3.76
N GLY A 115 -12.48 0.93 4.59
CA GLY A 115 -11.57 2.04 4.30
C GLY A 115 -10.12 1.68 4.59
N THR A 116 -9.28 2.69 4.78
CA THR A 116 -7.85 2.50 5.06
C THR A 116 -7.51 2.31 6.54
N GLY A 117 -8.49 2.03 7.39
CA GLY A 117 -8.31 1.74 8.80
C GLY A 117 -7.42 0.50 9.02
N ARG A 118 -6.22 0.69 9.57
CA ARG A 118 -5.18 -0.33 9.58
C ARG A 118 -5.42 -1.50 10.54
N ASP A 119 -5.98 -1.24 11.72
CA ASP A 119 -6.39 -2.31 12.64
C ASP A 119 -7.70 -2.97 12.20
N ILE A 120 -8.57 -2.22 11.55
CA ILE A 120 -9.91 -2.64 11.18
C ILE A 120 -9.92 -3.72 10.10
N GLY A 121 -8.94 -3.72 9.22
CA GLY A 121 -8.81 -4.73 8.17
C GLY A 121 -8.80 -6.17 8.66
N ALA A 122 -8.20 -6.42 9.83
CA ALA A 122 -8.22 -7.74 10.45
C ALA A 122 -9.64 -8.15 10.88
N TRP A 123 -10.37 -7.22 11.46
CA TRP A 123 -11.70 -7.49 12.04
C TRP A 123 -12.77 -7.65 10.97
N ILE A 124 -12.70 -6.88 9.88
CA ILE A 124 -13.57 -7.07 8.71
C ILE A 124 -13.34 -8.42 8.07
N CYS A 125 -12.09 -8.85 7.90
CA CYS A 125 -11.78 -10.19 7.40
C CYS A 125 -12.31 -11.28 8.33
N MET A 126 -12.21 -11.10 9.65
CA MET A 126 -12.80 -12.03 10.62
C MET A 126 -14.30 -12.21 10.40
N LEU A 127 -15.04 -11.11 10.26
CA LEU A 127 -16.47 -11.14 10.02
C LEU A 127 -16.81 -11.73 8.64
N ALA A 128 -16.16 -11.28 7.58
CA ALA A 128 -16.39 -11.76 6.23
C ALA A 128 -16.15 -13.27 6.10
N TYR A 129 -15.08 -13.77 6.70
CA TYR A 129 -14.70 -15.18 6.61
C TYR A 129 -15.54 -16.07 7.54
N ALA A 130 -15.97 -15.55 8.69
CA ALA A 130 -16.96 -16.21 9.55
C ALA A 130 -18.32 -16.35 8.82
N TYR A 131 -18.75 -15.31 8.11
CA TYR A 131 -19.93 -15.34 7.27
C TYR A 131 -19.76 -16.28 6.06
N GLY A 132 -18.55 -16.44 5.55
CA GLY A 132 -18.19 -17.29 4.40
C GLY A 132 -18.02 -16.52 3.08
N SER A 133 -18.02 -15.18 3.09
CA SER A 133 -17.80 -14.38 1.88
C SER A 133 -16.32 -14.22 1.55
N PRO A 134 -15.92 -14.40 0.28
CA PRO A 134 -14.58 -14.08 -0.19
C PRO A 134 -14.41 -12.58 -0.52
N ASN A 135 -15.52 -11.84 -0.61
CA ASN A 135 -15.56 -10.48 -1.15
C ASN A 135 -15.31 -9.42 -0.07
N VAL A 136 -14.05 -9.34 0.39
CA VAL A 136 -13.57 -8.20 1.15
C VAL A 136 -13.02 -7.16 0.16
N MET A 137 -13.47 -5.90 0.28
CA MET A 137 -13.18 -4.84 -0.67
C MET A 137 -12.58 -3.61 0.03
N PHE A 138 -11.62 -2.94 -0.59
CA PHE A 138 -11.36 -1.54 -0.29
C PHE A 138 -12.35 -0.66 -1.06
N ALA A 139 -12.91 0.32 -0.42
CA ALA A 139 -13.77 1.28 -1.10
C ALA A 139 -12.95 2.37 -1.86
N LEU A 140 -11.92 1.94 -2.58
CA LEU A 140 -11.03 2.79 -3.37
C LEU A 140 -11.01 2.28 -4.81
N SER A 141 -11.38 3.14 -5.76
CA SER A 141 -11.34 2.81 -7.19
C SER A 141 -9.93 2.36 -7.61
N GLY A 142 -9.85 1.37 -8.49
CA GLY A 142 -8.59 0.79 -8.97
C GLY A 142 -7.75 0.15 -7.88
N LEU A 143 -8.29 -0.14 -6.69
CA LEU A 143 -7.53 -0.57 -5.50
C LEU A 143 -6.45 0.43 -5.08
N ALA A 144 -6.59 1.71 -5.43
CA ALA A 144 -5.66 2.79 -5.15
C ALA A 144 -5.19 2.84 -3.68
N CYS A 145 -4.21 3.73 -3.34
CA CYS A 145 -3.44 3.71 -2.11
C CYS A 145 -2.57 2.45 -2.04
N TYR A 146 -1.36 2.43 -1.88
CA TYR A 146 -0.34 1.36 -1.81
C TYR A 146 -0.58 0.04 -2.59
N SER A 147 -1.81 -0.43 -2.76
CA SER A 147 -2.09 -1.77 -3.32
C SER A 147 -1.55 -1.98 -4.73
N PRO A 148 -1.67 -1.04 -5.68
CA PRO A 148 -1.13 -1.22 -7.02
C PRO A 148 0.39 -1.35 -7.04
N ARG A 149 1.14 -0.44 -6.39
CA ARG A 149 2.61 -0.55 -6.36
C ARG A 149 3.10 -1.72 -5.49
N ILE A 150 2.37 -2.11 -4.42
CA ILE A 150 2.68 -3.34 -3.69
C ILE A 150 2.58 -4.54 -4.63
N ALA A 151 1.50 -4.65 -5.40
CA ALA A 151 1.34 -5.73 -6.36
C ALA A 151 2.46 -5.71 -7.41
N ALA A 152 2.75 -4.52 -7.98
CA ALA A 152 3.78 -4.35 -8.98
C ALA A 152 5.18 -4.72 -8.46
N VAL A 153 5.60 -4.18 -7.31
CA VAL A 153 6.92 -4.47 -6.75
C VAL A 153 7.04 -5.93 -6.27
N THR A 154 5.94 -6.54 -5.84
CA THR A 154 5.92 -7.96 -5.46
C THR A 154 6.23 -8.86 -6.64
N THR A 155 5.89 -8.46 -7.88
CA THR A 155 6.22 -9.24 -9.08
C THR A 155 7.73 -9.34 -9.36
N VAL A 156 8.54 -8.45 -8.80
CA VAL A 156 9.98 -8.37 -9.08
C VAL A 156 10.87 -8.70 -7.89
N GLN A 157 10.40 -8.48 -6.65
CA GLN A 157 11.20 -8.74 -5.44
C GLN A 157 10.49 -9.56 -4.35
N GLY A 158 9.21 -9.90 -4.56
CA GLY A 158 8.46 -10.79 -3.69
C GLY A 158 7.72 -10.12 -2.53
N ASP A 159 8.02 -8.89 -2.17
CA ASP A 159 7.33 -8.12 -1.13
C ASP A 159 7.61 -6.62 -1.27
N TYR A 160 6.86 -5.81 -0.54
CA TYR A 160 6.96 -4.36 -0.52
C TYR A 160 8.16 -3.87 0.29
N CYS A 161 8.83 -2.81 -0.16
CA CYS A 161 9.90 -2.16 0.60
C CYS A 161 9.62 -0.69 0.89
N ILE A 162 10.23 -0.19 1.96
CA ILE A 162 10.17 1.21 2.37
C ILE A 162 11.57 1.71 2.75
N MET A 163 11.74 3.03 2.68
CA MET A 163 12.96 3.70 3.09
C MET A 163 13.31 3.38 4.55
N ASP A 164 14.57 3.12 4.83
CA ASP A 164 15.08 2.97 6.18
C ASP A 164 15.51 4.31 6.79
N ALA A 165 14.79 4.70 7.82
CA ALA A 165 15.13 5.83 8.69
C ALA A 165 15.42 5.37 10.13
N SER A 166 16.04 4.21 10.30
CA SER A 166 16.31 3.55 11.58
C SER A 166 15.08 3.09 12.38
N GLN A 167 13.90 3.18 11.82
CA GLN A 167 12.63 2.88 12.54
C GLN A 167 12.48 1.43 12.98
N TRP A 168 13.28 0.53 12.46
CA TRP A 168 13.28 -0.90 12.77
C TRP A 168 14.13 -1.27 14.00
N LEU A 169 14.87 -0.29 14.55
CA LEU A 169 15.91 -0.49 15.54
C LEU A 169 15.54 0.21 16.85
N PRO A 170 15.77 -0.44 18.03
CA PRO A 170 15.40 0.13 19.32
C PRO A 170 16.08 1.50 19.58
N GLU A 171 17.38 1.61 19.31
CA GLU A 171 18.18 2.80 19.55
C GLU A 171 18.18 3.78 18.39
N ARG A 172 17.38 3.52 17.35
CA ARG A 172 17.20 4.39 16.20
C ARG A 172 18.54 4.74 15.52
N TYR A 173 18.80 6.02 15.37
CA TYR A 173 19.97 6.57 14.70
C TYR A 173 21.30 6.26 15.37
N GLU A 174 21.29 5.87 16.62
CA GLU A 174 22.48 5.53 17.42
C GLU A 174 22.74 4.02 17.47
N ASP A 175 21.86 3.21 16.91
CA ASP A 175 22.06 1.75 16.83
C ASP A 175 23.27 1.43 15.92
N PRO A 176 24.24 0.63 16.38
CA PRO A 176 25.47 0.35 15.63
C PRO A 176 25.25 -0.38 14.30
N ARG A 177 24.09 -0.99 14.11
CA ARG A 177 23.69 -1.65 12.87
C ARG A 177 23.21 -0.67 11.81
N TYR A 178 22.82 0.55 12.21
CA TYR A 178 22.31 1.56 11.31
C TYR A 178 23.41 2.29 10.57
N LYS A 179 23.22 2.53 9.29
CA LYS A 179 24.02 3.42 8.47
C LYS A 179 23.11 4.47 7.85
N LYS A 180 23.36 5.73 8.17
CA LYS A 180 22.56 6.86 7.66
C LYS A 180 22.66 6.94 6.13
N PRO A 181 21.55 7.12 5.38
CA PRO A 181 21.60 7.38 3.95
C PRO A 181 22.35 8.67 3.63
N GLU A 182 23.23 8.65 2.64
CA GLU A 182 23.90 9.84 2.12
C GLU A 182 22.93 10.67 1.26
N CYS A 183 22.02 9.99 0.54
CA CYS A 183 21.00 10.59 -0.29
C CYS A 183 19.64 9.91 -0.09
N ILE A 184 18.57 10.71 -0.08
CA ILE A 184 17.18 10.22 -0.15
C ILE A 184 16.51 10.88 -1.36
N VAL A 185 15.95 10.06 -2.24
CA VAL A 185 15.05 10.51 -3.30
C VAL A 185 13.64 10.55 -2.75
N ILE A 186 13.01 11.72 -2.69
CA ILE A 186 11.60 11.90 -2.33
C ILE A 186 10.82 12.00 -3.62
N TRP A 187 10.07 10.96 -3.95
CA TRP A 187 9.38 10.80 -5.22
C TRP A 187 7.87 10.94 -5.06
N GLY A 188 7.33 12.09 -5.51
CA GLY A 188 5.90 12.35 -5.46
C GLY A 188 5.30 12.30 -4.04
N TYR A 189 6.05 12.75 -3.01
CA TYR A 189 5.63 12.60 -1.63
C TYR A 189 5.89 13.85 -0.77
N ASN A 190 4.85 14.64 -0.54
CA ASN A 190 4.95 15.85 0.28
C ASN A 190 4.53 15.57 1.74
N ILE A 191 5.30 14.76 2.45
CA ILE A 191 4.97 14.23 3.78
C ILE A 191 4.66 15.30 4.82
N PRO A 192 5.40 16.41 4.96
CA PRO A 192 5.14 17.39 6.02
C PRO A 192 3.79 18.07 5.91
N SER A 193 3.23 18.16 4.69
CA SER A 193 2.00 18.90 4.42
C SER A 193 0.79 18.03 4.16
N SER A 194 0.96 16.81 3.65
CA SER A 194 -0.14 16.05 3.08
C SER A 194 -0.23 14.59 3.50
N CYS A 195 0.74 14.08 4.26
CA CYS A 195 0.78 12.66 4.57
C CYS A 195 0.09 12.32 5.90
N PRO A 196 -0.70 11.22 5.96
CA PRO A 196 -1.17 10.67 7.22
C PRO A 196 -0.02 10.10 8.07
N ASP A 197 1.09 9.68 7.43
CA ASP A 197 2.27 9.12 8.08
C ASP A 197 3.29 10.22 8.42
N ASN A 198 2.84 11.33 8.94
CA ASN A 198 3.64 12.52 9.18
C ASN A 198 4.95 12.28 9.94
N VAL A 199 5.03 11.20 10.69
CA VAL A 199 6.24 10.76 11.39
C VAL A 199 7.43 10.51 10.43
N PHE A 200 7.19 9.99 9.23
CA PHE A 200 8.23 9.84 8.19
C PHE A 200 8.84 11.19 7.79
N GLY A 201 8.02 12.23 7.68
CA GLY A 201 8.51 13.59 7.43
C GLY A 201 9.50 14.06 8.49
N HIS A 202 9.19 13.78 9.75
CA HIS A 202 10.11 14.11 10.86
C HIS A 202 11.41 13.32 10.78
N TRP A 203 11.36 12.03 10.45
CA TRP A 203 12.58 11.21 10.31
C TRP A 203 13.46 11.70 9.17
N ILE A 204 12.89 12.07 8.02
CA ILE A 204 13.65 12.64 6.91
C ILE A 204 14.28 13.96 7.32
N ILE A 205 13.56 14.84 8.02
CA ILE A 205 14.09 16.10 8.54
C ILE A 205 15.25 15.85 9.52
N ASP A 206 15.14 14.83 10.39
CA ASP A 206 16.23 14.47 11.30
C ASP A 206 17.47 13.98 10.53
N LEU A 207 17.28 13.20 9.48
CA LEU A 207 18.37 12.75 8.59
C LEU A 207 19.00 13.92 7.82
N MET A 208 18.20 14.88 7.33
CA MET A 208 18.71 16.11 6.71
C MET A 208 19.58 16.91 7.68
N LYS A 209 19.18 17.04 8.96
CA LYS A 209 19.98 17.68 10.00
C LYS A 209 21.31 16.95 10.26
N LYS A 210 21.34 15.65 10.02
CA LYS A 210 22.54 14.80 10.10
C LYS A 210 23.35 14.79 8.78
N GLY A 211 22.96 15.62 7.77
CA GLY A 211 23.69 15.82 6.51
C GLY A 211 23.27 14.91 5.35
N THR A 212 22.14 14.23 5.43
CA THR A 212 21.57 13.52 4.29
C THR A 212 21.10 14.49 3.22
N LYS A 213 21.50 14.29 1.97
CA LYS A 213 21.10 15.09 0.80
C LYS A 213 19.75 14.63 0.28
N ILE A 214 18.99 15.56 -0.32
CA ILE A 214 17.66 15.27 -0.86
C ILE A 214 17.65 15.52 -2.36
N ILE A 215 17.11 14.56 -3.10
CA ILE A 215 16.58 14.74 -4.45
C ILE A 215 15.07 14.75 -4.32
N CYS A 216 14.39 15.78 -4.83
CA CYS A 216 12.94 15.87 -4.79
C CYS A 216 12.35 15.82 -6.18
N ILE A 217 11.49 14.83 -6.44
CA ILE A 217 10.77 14.65 -7.70
C ILE A 217 9.31 14.99 -7.44
N ASP A 218 8.88 16.17 -7.85
CA ASP A 218 7.54 16.71 -7.59
C ASP A 218 7.26 17.86 -8.58
N PRO A 219 6.11 17.91 -9.27
CA PRO A 219 5.75 19.04 -10.11
C PRO A 219 5.54 20.34 -9.31
N ARG A 220 5.28 20.22 -8.01
CA ARG A 220 5.03 21.32 -7.09
C ARG A 220 6.30 21.68 -6.31
N LEU A 221 6.53 23.01 -6.10
CA LEU A 221 7.56 23.48 -5.17
C LEU A 221 7.13 23.17 -3.73
N SER A 222 7.34 21.94 -3.30
CA SER A 222 7.04 21.49 -1.95
C SER A 222 8.09 21.95 -0.94
N TRP A 223 7.84 21.70 0.35
CA TRP A 223 8.81 22.00 1.40
C TRP A 223 10.16 21.28 1.16
N PHE A 224 10.13 20.01 0.74
CA PHE A 224 11.33 19.28 0.38
C PHE A 224 11.97 19.79 -0.91
N ALA A 225 11.17 20.09 -1.93
CA ALA A 225 11.67 20.63 -3.20
C ALA A 225 12.46 21.93 -3.01
N SER A 226 12.01 22.80 -2.08
CA SER A 226 12.70 24.06 -1.78
C SER A 226 14.02 23.90 -1.01
N ARG A 227 14.38 22.68 -0.58
CA ARG A 227 15.58 22.36 0.21
C ARG A 227 16.40 21.22 -0.38
N ALA A 228 15.98 20.71 -1.52
CA ALA A 228 16.65 19.63 -2.22
C ALA A 228 17.94 20.11 -2.90
N GLU A 229 18.94 19.25 -2.99
CA GLU A 229 20.12 19.46 -3.86
C GLU A 229 19.67 19.51 -5.34
N HIS A 230 18.71 18.66 -5.71
CA HIS A 230 18.09 18.64 -7.02
C HIS A 230 16.57 18.57 -6.88
N TRP A 231 15.86 19.52 -7.50
CA TRP A 231 14.42 19.48 -7.67
C TRP A 231 14.08 19.21 -9.11
N LEU A 232 13.57 18.02 -9.38
CA LEU A 232 13.15 17.56 -10.70
C LEU A 232 11.65 17.79 -10.85
N ARG A 233 11.28 18.85 -11.57
CA ARG A 233 9.89 19.27 -11.79
C ARG A 233 9.34 18.62 -13.04
N LEU A 234 9.01 17.33 -12.95
CA LEU A 234 8.54 16.54 -14.07
C LEU A 234 7.11 16.92 -14.51
N ARG A 235 6.80 16.67 -15.77
CA ARG A 235 5.44 16.63 -16.29
C ARG A 235 4.69 15.49 -15.59
N PRO A 236 3.50 15.72 -14.96
CA PRO A 236 2.73 14.68 -14.29
C PRO A 236 2.48 13.45 -15.17
N GLY A 237 2.70 12.26 -14.59
CA GLY A 237 2.53 10.97 -15.26
C GLY A 237 3.74 10.48 -16.06
N THR A 238 4.89 11.19 -16.01
CA THR A 238 6.11 10.78 -16.72
C THR A 238 7.18 10.19 -15.82
N ASP A 239 6.77 9.71 -14.66
CA ASP A 239 7.64 9.12 -13.64
C ASP A 239 8.45 7.92 -14.18
N GLY A 240 7.81 7.06 -14.99
CA GLY A 240 8.45 5.93 -15.62
C GLY A 240 9.61 6.34 -16.54
N ALA A 241 9.40 7.36 -17.38
CA ALA A 241 10.46 7.88 -18.25
C ALA A 241 11.63 8.46 -17.46
N LEU A 242 11.35 9.18 -16.35
CA LEU A 242 12.40 9.71 -15.47
C LEU A 242 13.19 8.58 -14.80
N ALA A 243 12.53 7.52 -14.33
CA ALA A 243 13.20 6.36 -13.75
C ALA A 243 14.09 5.63 -14.77
N MET A 244 13.60 5.46 -16.00
CA MET A 244 14.40 4.91 -17.11
C MET A 244 15.61 5.80 -17.43
N GLY A 245 15.49 7.13 -17.38
CA GLY A 245 16.59 8.06 -17.53
C GLY A 245 17.66 7.92 -16.43
N PHE A 246 17.24 7.70 -15.18
CA PHE A 246 18.16 7.39 -14.07
C PHE A 246 18.90 6.07 -14.33
N LEU A 247 18.18 5.00 -14.72
CA LEU A 247 18.78 3.71 -15.08
C LEU A 247 19.77 3.87 -16.21
N HIS A 248 19.44 4.66 -17.25
CA HIS A 248 20.34 4.93 -18.38
C HIS A 248 21.67 5.56 -17.92
N VAL A 249 21.61 6.57 -17.02
CA VAL A 249 22.84 7.18 -16.46
C VAL A 249 23.63 6.17 -15.65
N ILE A 250 22.98 5.42 -14.76
CA ILE A 250 23.65 4.45 -13.89
C ILE A 250 24.38 3.37 -14.70
N ILE A 251 23.74 2.83 -15.74
CA ILE A 251 24.31 1.79 -16.59
C ILE A 251 25.42 2.34 -17.47
N SER A 252 25.20 3.47 -18.16
CA SER A 252 26.18 4.06 -19.06
C SER A 252 27.45 4.56 -18.36
N GLU A 253 27.34 5.01 -17.11
CA GLU A 253 28.49 5.43 -16.30
C GLU A 253 29.10 4.25 -15.48
N GLY A 254 28.55 3.03 -15.61
CA GLY A 254 29.04 1.84 -14.90
C GLY A 254 28.90 1.89 -13.39
N LEU A 255 27.87 2.59 -12.88
CA LEU A 255 27.66 2.84 -11.45
C LEU A 255 26.75 1.81 -10.77
N TYR A 256 26.43 0.71 -11.43
CA TYR A 256 25.65 -0.38 -10.82
C TYR A 256 26.53 -1.30 -9.98
N ASP A 257 25.94 -1.91 -8.95
CA ASP A 257 26.60 -2.97 -8.15
C ASP A 257 26.61 -4.28 -8.95
N ARG A 258 27.72 -4.49 -9.67
CA ARG A 258 27.89 -5.66 -10.52
C ARG A 258 27.68 -6.97 -9.76
N LYS A 259 28.17 -7.04 -8.51
CA LYS A 259 28.05 -8.26 -7.70
C LYS A 259 26.60 -8.54 -7.32
N PHE A 260 25.82 -7.52 -6.93
CA PHE A 260 24.41 -7.69 -6.66
C PHE A 260 23.65 -8.12 -7.92
N VAL A 261 23.93 -7.50 -9.06
CA VAL A 261 23.30 -7.82 -10.35
C VAL A 261 23.58 -9.27 -10.76
N GLU A 262 24.80 -9.74 -10.66
CA GLU A 262 25.20 -11.11 -11.01
C GLU A 262 24.63 -12.15 -10.02
N ASP A 263 24.73 -11.90 -8.71
CA ASP A 263 24.42 -12.89 -7.69
C ASP A 263 22.94 -12.92 -7.31
N TRP A 264 22.28 -11.77 -7.28
CA TRP A 264 20.95 -11.62 -6.66
C TRP A 264 19.83 -11.25 -7.61
N THR A 265 20.13 -10.99 -8.89
CA THR A 265 19.08 -10.74 -9.90
C THR A 265 19.04 -11.88 -10.93
N ASN A 266 17.96 -11.90 -11.72
CA ASN A 266 17.85 -12.82 -12.84
C ASN A 266 18.56 -12.31 -14.12
N ALA A 267 19.41 -11.30 -14.00
CA ALA A 267 20.20 -10.72 -15.09
C ALA A 267 20.95 -11.76 -15.94
N PRO A 268 21.57 -12.82 -15.36
CA PRO A 268 22.25 -13.86 -16.13
C PRO A 268 21.34 -14.86 -16.86
N HIS A 269 20.03 -14.88 -16.60
CA HIS A 269 19.12 -15.83 -17.26
C HIS A 269 19.05 -15.54 -18.77
N LEU A 270 18.86 -16.60 -19.56
CA LEU A 270 18.78 -16.50 -21.01
C LEU A 270 17.36 -16.25 -21.49
N ILE A 271 17.24 -15.33 -22.45
CA ILE A 271 16.02 -15.04 -23.22
C ILE A 271 16.22 -15.56 -24.63
N ARG A 272 15.27 -16.28 -25.17
CA ARG A 272 15.26 -16.71 -26.57
C ARG A 272 14.96 -15.50 -27.47
N CYS A 273 15.86 -15.21 -28.40
CA CYS A 273 15.70 -14.06 -29.32
C CYS A 273 14.54 -14.23 -30.32
N ASP A 274 14.12 -15.47 -30.60
CA ASP A 274 13.01 -15.79 -31.51
C ASP A 274 11.63 -15.60 -30.88
N THR A 275 11.50 -15.78 -29.56
CA THR A 275 10.23 -15.71 -28.84
C THR A 275 10.14 -14.52 -27.91
N GLY A 276 11.26 -13.91 -27.51
CA GLY A 276 11.36 -12.89 -26.47
C GLY A 276 11.10 -13.41 -25.05
N LYS A 277 11.00 -14.73 -24.84
CA LYS A 277 10.68 -15.36 -23.56
C LYS A 277 11.92 -15.99 -22.92
N LEU A 278 11.88 -16.13 -21.59
CA LEU A 278 12.94 -16.82 -20.87
C LEU A 278 13.08 -18.27 -21.33
N LEU A 279 14.31 -18.71 -21.56
CA LEU A 279 14.64 -20.08 -21.89
C LEU A 279 14.41 -20.99 -20.67
N LYS A 280 13.53 -21.97 -20.80
CA LYS A 280 13.21 -22.93 -19.75
C LYS A 280 14.10 -24.16 -19.83
N ALA A 281 14.39 -24.75 -18.66
CA ALA A 281 15.26 -25.92 -18.58
C ALA A 281 14.73 -27.14 -19.35
N ASN A 282 13.41 -27.35 -19.38
CA ASN A 282 12.78 -28.43 -20.14
C ASN A 282 12.88 -28.25 -21.66
N GLU A 283 13.18 -27.04 -22.14
CA GLU A 283 13.41 -26.82 -23.58
C GLU A 283 14.79 -27.31 -24.02
N ILE A 284 15.78 -27.37 -23.13
CA ILE A 284 17.12 -27.94 -23.42
C ILE A 284 17.23 -29.44 -23.05
N ASP A 285 16.45 -29.88 -22.04
CA ASP A 285 16.35 -31.29 -21.64
C ASP A 285 14.95 -31.56 -21.12
N ALA A 286 14.16 -32.32 -21.86
CA ALA A 286 12.75 -32.64 -21.53
C ALA A 286 12.53 -33.31 -20.16
N ARG A 287 13.60 -33.78 -19.50
CA ARG A 287 13.55 -34.36 -18.14
C ARG A 287 13.60 -33.28 -17.03
N GLN A 288 13.96 -32.06 -17.37
CA GLN A 288 14.03 -30.94 -16.43
C GLN A 288 12.64 -30.33 -16.17
N SER A 289 12.51 -29.62 -15.04
CA SER A 289 11.30 -28.87 -14.73
C SER A 289 11.13 -27.65 -15.65
N ALA A 290 9.90 -27.39 -16.09
CA ALA A 290 9.54 -26.17 -16.81
C ALA A 290 9.59 -24.89 -15.90
N ASP A 291 9.70 -25.07 -14.60
CA ASP A 291 9.84 -23.95 -13.65
C ASP A 291 11.28 -23.46 -13.54
N ASN A 292 12.26 -24.27 -14.00
CA ASN A 292 13.69 -23.94 -13.95
C ASN A 292 14.11 -23.11 -15.17
N TYR A 293 15.14 -22.28 -14.97
CA TYR A 293 15.68 -21.38 -15.99
C TYR A 293 17.08 -21.82 -16.43
N VAL A 294 17.61 -21.17 -17.45
CA VAL A 294 18.92 -21.48 -18.01
C VAL A 294 19.81 -20.24 -17.98
N VAL A 295 21.06 -20.43 -17.60
CA VAL A 295 22.16 -19.46 -17.72
C VAL A 295 23.24 -20.00 -18.61
N TRP A 296 24.15 -19.14 -19.12
CA TRP A 296 25.37 -19.59 -19.78
C TRP A 296 26.54 -19.57 -18.78
N ASP A 297 27.26 -20.69 -18.68
CA ASP A 297 28.44 -20.78 -17.83
C ASP A 297 29.71 -20.48 -18.61
N LEU A 298 30.43 -19.45 -18.18
CA LEU A 298 31.71 -19.04 -18.80
C LEU A 298 32.80 -20.11 -18.69
N ALA A 299 32.78 -20.94 -17.64
CA ALA A 299 33.85 -21.92 -17.40
C ALA A 299 33.72 -23.14 -18.28
N SER A 300 32.52 -23.65 -18.50
CA SER A 300 32.28 -24.83 -19.35
C SER A 300 31.93 -24.47 -20.80
N ASP A 301 31.60 -23.20 -21.05
CA ASP A 301 31.09 -22.70 -22.34
C ASP A 301 29.81 -23.45 -22.78
N GLN A 302 28.89 -23.67 -21.81
CA GLN A 302 27.67 -24.45 -21.99
C GLN A 302 26.48 -23.85 -21.24
N PRO A 303 25.22 -24.13 -21.67
CA PRO A 303 24.05 -23.79 -20.89
C PRO A 303 23.97 -24.62 -19.60
N VAL A 304 23.66 -23.99 -18.48
CA VAL A 304 23.51 -24.61 -17.16
C VAL A 304 22.17 -24.24 -16.56
N VAL A 305 21.51 -25.22 -15.92
CA VAL A 305 20.20 -25.03 -15.29
C VAL A 305 20.33 -24.33 -13.96
N TRP A 306 19.54 -23.26 -13.79
CA TRP A 306 19.21 -22.67 -12.51
C TRP A 306 17.96 -23.34 -11.94
N ASP A 307 18.11 -24.01 -10.80
CA ASP A 307 17.03 -24.70 -10.11
C ASP A 307 16.30 -23.74 -9.17
N THR A 308 15.04 -23.44 -9.45
CA THR A 308 14.25 -22.48 -8.69
C THR A 308 13.75 -23.02 -7.34
N GLU A 309 13.64 -24.34 -7.21
CA GLU A 309 13.29 -24.98 -5.95
C GLU A 309 14.53 -25.02 -5.02
N LEU A 310 15.69 -25.40 -5.54
CA LEU A 310 16.94 -25.41 -4.78
C LEU A 310 17.54 -24.02 -4.60
N VAL A 311 17.25 -23.08 -5.48
CA VAL A 311 17.82 -21.73 -5.58
C VAL A 311 19.36 -21.80 -5.78
N GLU A 312 19.76 -22.71 -6.64
CA GLU A 312 21.17 -22.96 -6.97
C GLU A 312 21.34 -23.47 -8.42
N TYR A 313 22.55 -23.40 -8.90
CA TYR A 313 22.89 -24.01 -10.18
C TYR A 313 23.04 -25.55 -10.06
N LYS A 314 22.55 -26.28 -11.04
CA LYS A 314 22.72 -27.76 -11.09
C LYS A 314 24.15 -28.24 -11.41
N ALA A 315 25.13 -27.34 -11.42
CA ALA A 315 26.53 -27.62 -11.57
C ALA A 315 27.35 -26.85 -10.55
N ILE A 316 28.49 -27.43 -10.15
CA ILE A 316 29.38 -26.82 -9.17
C ILE A 316 30.31 -25.83 -9.87
N GLY A 317 30.54 -24.66 -9.24
CA GLY A 317 31.51 -23.68 -9.71
C GLY A 317 31.09 -22.90 -10.95
N VAL A 318 29.80 -22.82 -11.22
CA VAL A 318 29.23 -22.03 -12.31
C VAL A 318 29.62 -20.56 -12.19
N ARG A 319 30.09 -20.00 -13.26
CA ARG A 319 30.32 -18.56 -13.45
C ARG A 319 29.41 -18.07 -14.55
N SER A 320 28.18 -17.69 -14.16
CA SER A 320 27.21 -17.20 -15.13
C SER A 320 27.68 -15.93 -15.81
N VAL A 321 27.44 -15.82 -17.11
CA VAL A 321 27.75 -14.61 -17.87
C VAL A 321 26.68 -13.54 -17.63
N LEU A 322 27.09 -12.28 -17.63
CA LEU A 322 26.16 -11.17 -17.53
C LEU A 322 25.73 -10.64 -18.91
N SER A 323 26.57 -10.84 -19.95
CA SER A 323 26.34 -10.29 -21.30
C SER A 323 26.76 -11.25 -22.37
N GLY A 324 26.08 -11.23 -23.51
CA GLY A 324 26.43 -12.00 -24.71
C GLY A 324 25.25 -12.67 -25.38
N ASN A 325 25.51 -13.15 -26.62
CA ASN A 325 24.56 -13.94 -27.39
C ASN A 325 25.13 -15.37 -27.53
N TYR A 326 24.28 -16.37 -27.27
CA TYR A 326 24.67 -17.77 -27.19
C TYR A 326 23.76 -18.64 -28.05
N GLU A 327 24.35 -19.54 -28.86
CA GLU A 327 23.61 -20.55 -29.58
C GLU A 327 23.31 -21.71 -28.64
N VAL A 328 22.05 -22.01 -28.41
CA VAL A 328 21.58 -23.10 -27.54
C VAL A 328 20.91 -24.17 -28.40
N LEU A 329 21.30 -25.43 -28.18
CA LEU A 329 20.63 -26.57 -28.78
C LEU A 329 19.45 -27.00 -27.90
N LEU A 330 18.26 -26.97 -28.45
CA LEU A 330 17.04 -27.43 -27.76
C LEU A 330 16.89 -28.95 -27.81
N ALA A 331 16.06 -29.51 -26.93
CA ALA A 331 15.78 -30.94 -26.81
C ALA A 331 15.21 -31.57 -28.11
N ASP A 332 14.55 -30.78 -28.94
CA ASP A 332 14.01 -31.21 -30.24
C ASP A 332 15.04 -31.15 -31.39
N GLY A 333 16.27 -30.74 -31.10
CA GLY A 333 17.37 -30.60 -32.07
C GLY A 333 17.42 -29.21 -32.75
N THR A 334 16.51 -28.30 -32.42
CA THR A 334 16.54 -26.94 -32.96
C THR A 334 17.61 -26.10 -32.28
N LYS A 335 18.34 -25.29 -33.06
CA LYS A 335 19.30 -24.31 -32.54
C LYS A 335 18.65 -22.94 -32.46
N VAL A 336 18.73 -22.28 -31.31
CA VAL A 336 18.21 -20.95 -31.05
C VAL A 336 19.29 -20.02 -30.55
N ILE A 337 19.20 -18.75 -30.92
CA ILE A 337 20.04 -17.71 -30.31
C ILE A 337 19.34 -17.15 -29.08
N CYS A 338 20.07 -17.09 -27.99
CA CYS A 338 19.64 -16.51 -26.73
C CYS A 338 20.55 -15.36 -26.33
N GLN A 339 19.98 -14.32 -25.71
CA GLN A 339 20.71 -13.23 -25.05
C GLN A 339 20.44 -13.28 -23.55
N THR A 340 21.27 -12.61 -22.75
CA THR A 340 20.99 -12.50 -21.31
C THR A 340 19.86 -11.51 -21.02
N VAL A 341 19.19 -11.68 -19.87
CA VAL A 341 18.24 -10.70 -19.37
C VAL A 341 18.89 -9.33 -19.21
N TRP A 342 20.15 -9.29 -18.77
CA TRP A 342 20.89 -8.03 -18.64
C TRP A 342 21.03 -7.28 -19.96
N ASP A 343 21.36 -7.97 -21.04
CA ASP A 343 21.47 -7.31 -22.36
C ASP A 343 20.11 -6.79 -22.84
N ALA A 344 19.04 -7.58 -22.67
CA ALA A 344 17.69 -7.14 -23.00
C ALA A 344 17.25 -5.93 -22.15
N PHE A 345 17.58 -5.94 -20.86
CA PHE A 345 17.32 -4.81 -19.95
C PHE A 345 18.11 -3.56 -20.36
N CYS A 346 19.40 -3.70 -20.66
CA CYS A 346 20.23 -2.59 -21.15
C CYS A 346 19.73 -2.05 -22.50
N GLN A 347 19.29 -2.91 -23.43
CA GLN A 347 18.68 -2.48 -24.69
C GLN A 347 17.44 -1.63 -24.43
N GLN A 348 16.54 -2.09 -23.59
CA GLN A 348 15.32 -1.36 -23.21
C GLN A 348 15.64 -0.01 -22.56
N VAL A 349 16.62 0.03 -21.63
CA VAL A 349 17.04 1.27 -20.96
C VAL A 349 17.70 2.24 -21.94
N ASN A 350 18.44 1.75 -22.93
CA ASN A 350 19.08 2.58 -23.95
C ASN A 350 18.11 3.27 -24.91
N GLU A 351 16.83 2.88 -24.91
CA GLU A 351 15.79 3.61 -25.61
C GLU A 351 15.44 4.95 -24.95
N TYR A 352 15.97 5.22 -23.74
CA TYR A 352 15.70 6.43 -22.96
C TYR A 352 16.97 7.28 -22.75
N PRO A 353 17.65 7.74 -23.82
CA PRO A 353 18.72 8.71 -23.69
C PRO A 353 18.19 10.02 -23.09
N LEU A 354 19.05 10.79 -22.45
CA LEU A 354 18.63 11.92 -21.62
C LEU A 354 17.89 13.03 -22.41
N ASP A 355 18.18 13.22 -23.66
CA ASP A 355 17.47 14.14 -24.55
C ASP A 355 16.01 13.70 -24.77
N ARG A 356 15.76 12.43 -25.01
CA ARG A 356 14.40 11.86 -25.07
C ARG A 356 13.67 11.97 -23.72
N VAL A 357 14.36 11.71 -22.63
CA VAL A 357 13.76 11.83 -21.28
C VAL A 357 13.41 13.28 -20.95
N GLU A 358 14.27 14.25 -21.34
CA GLU A 358 13.98 15.68 -21.23
C GLU A 358 12.73 16.07 -22.03
N GLU A 359 12.60 15.59 -23.27
CA GLU A 359 11.42 15.84 -24.11
C GLU A 359 10.13 15.32 -23.46
N ILE A 360 10.15 14.11 -22.91
CA ILE A 360 8.99 13.48 -22.27
C ILE A 360 8.64 14.16 -20.94
N THR A 361 9.63 14.38 -20.09
CA THR A 361 9.43 14.79 -18.69
C THR A 361 9.41 16.30 -18.50
N LEU A 362 9.96 17.06 -19.44
CA LEU A 362 10.25 18.49 -19.35
C LEU A 362 11.26 18.84 -18.24
N VAL A 363 12.03 17.87 -17.79
CA VAL A 363 13.16 18.07 -16.86
C VAL A 363 14.45 18.16 -17.67
N PRO A 364 15.30 19.18 -17.48
CA PRO A 364 16.55 19.31 -18.23
C PRO A 364 17.44 18.08 -18.08
N ALA A 365 18.00 17.59 -19.19
CA ALA A 365 18.90 16.42 -19.22
C ALA A 365 20.07 16.53 -18.24
N LYS A 366 20.61 17.76 -18.08
CA LYS A 366 21.66 18.05 -17.12
C LYS A 366 21.21 17.74 -15.67
N ASP A 367 20.01 18.21 -15.30
CA ASP A 367 19.49 18.04 -13.93
C ASP A 367 19.20 16.57 -13.64
N ILE A 368 18.67 15.84 -14.65
CA ILE A 368 18.48 14.39 -14.58
C ILE A 368 19.80 13.67 -14.33
N LYS A 369 20.84 14.00 -15.13
CA LYS A 369 22.16 13.40 -15.00
C LYS A 369 22.77 13.66 -13.63
N GLU A 370 22.77 14.90 -13.16
CA GLU A 370 23.34 15.26 -11.87
C GLU A 370 22.63 14.57 -10.70
N ALA A 371 21.31 14.51 -10.73
CA ALA A 371 20.51 13.81 -9.72
C ALA A 371 20.77 12.30 -9.72
N ALA A 372 20.79 11.67 -10.91
CA ALA A 372 21.08 10.24 -11.04
C ALA A 372 22.49 9.89 -10.53
N LEU A 373 23.51 10.72 -10.85
CA LEU A 373 24.86 10.56 -10.34
C LEU A 373 24.94 10.74 -8.82
N LEU A 374 24.19 11.69 -8.25
CA LEU A 374 24.15 11.85 -6.79
C LEU A 374 23.58 10.60 -6.14
N TYR A 375 22.45 10.07 -6.66
CA TYR A 375 21.83 8.84 -6.13
C TYR A 375 22.77 7.65 -6.23
N ALA A 376 23.32 7.39 -7.41
CA ALA A 376 24.14 6.20 -7.68
C ALA A 376 25.49 6.18 -6.94
N LYS A 377 26.07 7.35 -6.66
CA LYS A 377 27.34 7.48 -5.91
C LYS A 377 27.16 7.50 -4.41
N SER A 378 25.93 7.66 -3.92
CA SER A 378 25.61 7.62 -2.48
C SER A 378 25.49 6.20 -1.98
N ASN A 379 26.16 5.88 -0.88
CA ASN A 379 26.14 4.53 -0.30
C ASN A 379 26.04 4.59 1.23
N PRO A 380 24.85 4.33 1.81
CA PRO A 380 23.61 3.94 1.14
C PRO A 380 22.83 5.13 0.57
N ALA A 381 21.93 4.84 -0.37
CA ALA A 381 20.88 5.73 -0.84
C ALA A 381 19.50 5.08 -0.68
N ALA A 382 18.46 5.90 -0.50
CA ALA A 382 17.10 5.40 -0.36
C ALA A 382 16.12 6.17 -1.26
N ILE A 383 15.04 5.52 -1.64
CA ILE A 383 13.91 6.14 -2.34
C ILE A 383 12.69 6.09 -1.44
N HIS A 384 12.13 7.25 -1.13
CA HIS A 384 10.87 7.40 -0.44
C HIS A 384 9.81 7.90 -1.40
N TRP A 385 8.91 7.04 -1.80
CA TRP A 385 7.94 7.27 -2.86
C TRP A 385 6.50 7.36 -2.36
N GLY A 386 5.69 8.18 -3.03
CA GLY A 386 4.33 8.48 -2.63
C GLY A 386 3.25 7.91 -3.54
N GLU A 387 2.01 8.13 -3.14
CA GLU A 387 0.80 7.67 -3.83
C GLU A 387 0.62 8.17 -5.28
N PRO A 388 1.19 9.29 -5.76
CA PRO A 388 1.11 9.63 -7.17
C PRO A 388 1.54 8.51 -8.12
N ILE A 389 2.48 7.65 -7.68
CA ILE A 389 2.89 6.46 -8.44
C ILE A 389 1.74 5.47 -8.58
N ASP A 390 0.88 5.32 -7.56
CA ASP A 390 -0.27 4.41 -7.58
C ASP A 390 -1.46 4.93 -8.38
N MET A 391 -1.47 6.23 -8.70
CA MET A 391 -2.60 6.91 -9.32
C MET A 391 -2.42 7.15 -10.82
N THR A 392 -1.41 6.52 -11.44
CA THR A 392 -1.17 6.60 -12.88
C THR A 392 -1.57 5.29 -13.57
N PRO A 393 -2.04 5.31 -14.82
CA PRO A 393 -2.38 4.08 -15.55
C PRO A 393 -1.19 3.13 -15.71
N ALA A 394 0.03 3.66 -15.92
CA ALA A 394 1.26 2.89 -16.12
C ALA A 394 1.97 2.53 -14.80
N ILE A 395 1.23 2.14 -13.77
CA ILE A 395 1.76 1.86 -12.42
C ILE A 395 2.81 0.76 -12.45
N THR A 396 2.52 -0.36 -13.11
CA THR A 396 3.36 -1.57 -13.04
C THR A 396 4.73 -1.35 -13.65
N PRO A 397 4.90 -0.88 -14.90
CA PRO A 397 6.22 -0.63 -15.46
C PRO A 397 6.96 0.53 -14.75
N THR A 398 6.26 1.59 -14.33
CA THR A 398 6.86 2.69 -13.57
C THR A 398 7.39 2.21 -12.21
N THR A 399 6.62 1.41 -11.48
CA THR A 399 7.02 0.84 -10.19
C THR A 399 8.23 -0.08 -10.35
N GLN A 400 8.27 -0.90 -11.40
CA GLN A 400 9.41 -1.75 -11.70
C GLN A 400 10.65 -0.92 -11.98
N ALA A 401 10.58 0.11 -12.84
CA ALA A 401 11.71 0.98 -13.13
C ALA A 401 12.30 1.64 -11.86
N ILE A 402 11.43 2.07 -10.93
CA ILE A 402 11.87 2.60 -9.62
C ILE A 402 12.50 1.49 -8.76
N ALA A 403 11.96 0.28 -8.78
CA ALA A 403 12.51 -0.85 -8.03
C ALA A 403 13.88 -1.29 -8.59
N ASP A 404 14.04 -1.27 -9.90
CA ASP A 404 15.31 -1.57 -10.54
C ASP A 404 16.42 -0.61 -10.09
N LEU A 405 16.12 0.66 -9.78
CA LEU A 405 17.10 1.63 -9.26
C LEU A 405 17.76 1.15 -7.97
N TRP A 406 16.98 0.75 -6.95
CA TRP A 406 17.58 0.29 -5.69
C TRP A 406 18.20 -1.10 -5.80
N ALA A 407 17.71 -1.92 -6.73
CA ALA A 407 18.29 -3.25 -6.96
C ALA A 407 19.66 -3.16 -7.62
N ILE A 408 19.77 -2.50 -8.80
CA ILE A 408 21.05 -2.46 -9.52
C ILE A 408 22.12 -1.63 -8.81
N THR A 409 21.74 -0.74 -7.88
CA THR A 409 22.70 0.02 -7.05
C THR A 409 23.01 -0.65 -5.71
N GLY A 410 22.49 -1.87 -5.46
CA GLY A 410 22.73 -2.61 -4.22
C GLY A 410 22.11 -1.98 -2.96
N ASN A 411 21.15 -1.07 -3.11
CA ASN A 411 20.49 -0.36 -2.01
C ASN A 411 19.25 -1.10 -1.44
N LEU A 412 19.08 -2.38 -1.78
CA LEU A 412 17.95 -3.20 -1.34
C LEU A 412 18.27 -3.98 -0.07
N ASP A 413 17.42 -3.88 0.93
CA ASP A 413 17.45 -4.55 2.24
C ASP A 413 18.80 -4.36 3.00
N ILE A 414 19.38 -3.16 2.90
CA ILE A 414 20.59 -2.74 3.61
C ILE A 414 20.29 -1.55 4.57
N PRO A 415 21.13 -1.34 5.60
CA PRO A 415 20.98 -0.18 6.48
C PRO A 415 21.01 1.14 5.70
N GLY A 416 20.01 2.00 5.91
CA GLY A 416 19.86 3.28 5.23
C GLY A 416 19.42 3.22 3.77
N GLY A 417 19.15 2.03 3.24
CA GLY A 417 18.60 1.81 1.90
C GLY A 417 17.09 1.66 1.90
N ASN A 418 16.58 0.84 0.98
CA ASN A 418 15.19 0.43 0.91
C ASN A 418 15.04 -0.98 1.52
N VAL A 419 14.33 -1.08 2.66
CA VAL A 419 14.20 -2.32 3.42
C VAL A 419 12.86 -2.99 3.13
N ILE A 420 12.89 -4.29 2.83
CA ILE A 420 11.69 -5.09 2.60
C ILE A 420 10.87 -5.12 3.89
N SER A 421 9.63 -4.68 3.81
CA SER A 421 8.73 -4.59 4.95
C SER A 421 8.35 -5.98 5.48
N ARG A 422 8.22 -6.12 6.80
CA ARG A 422 7.76 -7.34 7.44
C ARG A 422 7.00 -7.03 8.72
N TYR A 423 6.03 -7.87 9.06
CA TYR A 423 5.32 -7.77 10.32
C TYR A 423 6.25 -8.03 11.50
N ALA A 424 6.12 -7.22 12.56
CA ALA A 424 6.89 -7.43 13.78
C ALA A 424 6.62 -8.83 14.35
N PHE A 425 7.66 -9.57 14.64
CA PHE A 425 7.60 -10.96 15.11
C PHE A 425 6.85 -11.94 14.19
N ASP A 426 6.59 -11.59 12.94
CA ASP A 426 5.65 -12.31 12.07
C ASP A 426 4.22 -12.42 12.66
N ALA A 427 3.87 -11.57 13.62
CA ALA A 427 2.53 -11.47 14.20
C ALA A 427 1.60 -10.75 13.22
N VAL A 428 0.88 -11.50 12.40
CA VAL A 428 0.00 -10.96 11.35
C VAL A 428 -1.42 -10.81 11.88
N ALA A 429 -1.84 -9.56 12.13
CA ALA A 429 -3.21 -9.25 12.50
C ALA A 429 -4.19 -9.37 11.32
N TYR A 430 -3.70 -9.22 10.08
CA TYR A 430 -4.55 -9.36 8.90
C TYR A 430 -4.80 -10.83 8.57
N ALA A 431 -6.06 -11.14 8.28
CA ALA A 431 -6.41 -12.40 7.63
C ALA A 431 -6.06 -12.29 6.14
N LEU A 432 -4.98 -12.96 5.73
CA LEU A 432 -4.62 -13.04 4.31
C LEU A 432 -5.03 -14.41 3.78
N PRO A 433 -5.85 -14.50 2.72
CA PRO A 433 -6.15 -15.77 2.08
C PRO A 433 -4.87 -16.52 1.69
N GLY A 434 -4.72 -17.74 2.19
CA GLY A 434 -3.56 -18.57 1.89
C GLY A 434 -2.24 -18.20 2.56
N ALA A 435 -2.19 -17.09 3.32
CA ALA A 435 -1.00 -16.63 3.98
C ALA A 435 -1.03 -16.88 5.51
N LYS A 436 0.00 -16.42 6.19
CA LYS A 436 0.34 -16.60 7.60
C LYS A 436 -0.65 -15.98 8.60
N GLY A 437 -1.94 -15.82 8.29
CA GLY A 437 -2.92 -15.21 9.18
C GLY A 437 -3.66 -16.22 10.06
N THR A 438 -4.09 -15.76 11.23
CA THR A 438 -4.85 -16.53 12.22
C THR A 438 -6.28 -16.78 11.80
N ILE A 439 -6.84 -15.87 11.00
CA ILE A 439 -8.24 -15.88 10.53
C ILE A 439 -8.21 -16.13 9.02
N LYS A 440 -8.87 -17.22 8.59
CA LYS A 440 -8.81 -17.69 7.20
C LYS A 440 -10.18 -17.99 6.66
N LEU A 441 -10.38 -17.75 5.38
CA LEU A 441 -11.54 -18.23 4.65
C LEU A 441 -11.53 -19.78 4.66
N LYS A 442 -12.64 -20.39 5.04
CA LYS A 442 -12.75 -21.86 5.24
C LYS A 442 -12.64 -22.66 3.93
N SER A 443 -13.06 -22.10 2.82
CA SER A 443 -13.09 -22.77 1.51
C SER A 443 -12.21 -22.04 0.49
N LYS A 444 -11.25 -22.78 -0.10
CA LYS A 444 -10.48 -22.28 -1.24
C LYS A 444 -11.32 -22.18 -2.52
N GLU A 445 -12.36 -23.00 -2.65
CA GLU A 445 -13.25 -22.97 -3.82
C GLU A 445 -14.09 -21.70 -3.85
N ILE A 446 -14.52 -21.20 -2.68
CA ILE A 446 -15.27 -19.96 -2.63
C ILE A 446 -14.37 -18.74 -2.93
N ASP A 447 -13.06 -18.81 -2.67
CA ASP A 447 -12.14 -17.72 -3.03
C ASP A 447 -12.03 -17.52 -4.54
N LYS A 448 -12.28 -18.55 -5.34
CA LYS A 448 -12.35 -18.43 -6.81
C LYS A 448 -13.51 -17.55 -7.30
N LYS A 449 -14.52 -17.34 -6.44
CA LYS A 449 -15.64 -16.43 -6.71
C LYS A 449 -15.36 -14.99 -6.30
N ARG A 450 -14.18 -14.71 -5.75
CA ARG A 450 -13.79 -13.35 -5.37
C ARG A 450 -13.70 -12.48 -6.62
N ILE A 451 -14.43 -11.37 -6.62
CA ILE A 451 -14.60 -10.52 -7.80
C ILE A 451 -13.26 -9.95 -8.29
N GLY A 452 -12.93 -10.23 -9.53
CA GLY A 452 -11.70 -9.79 -10.20
C GLY A 452 -10.55 -10.81 -10.17
N VAL A 453 -10.71 -11.95 -9.49
CA VAL A 453 -9.65 -12.99 -9.39
C VAL A 453 -9.32 -13.62 -10.74
N ASP A 454 -10.31 -13.72 -11.61
CA ASP A 454 -10.23 -14.28 -12.96
C ASP A 454 -9.78 -13.27 -14.02
N LYS A 455 -9.93 -11.95 -13.74
CA LYS A 455 -9.59 -10.89 -14.68
C LYS A 455 -8.17 -10.38 -14.56
N TYR A 456 -7.64 -10.36 -13.33
CA TYR A 456 -6.35 -9.72 -13.04
C TYR A 456 -5.44 -10.67 -12.28
N GLY A 457 -4.33 -11.10 -12.90
CA GLY A 457 -3.33 -11.98 -12.31
C GLY A 457 -2.85 -11.55 -10.91
N PRO A 458 -2.50 -10.25 -10.69
CA PRO A 458 -2.13 -9.77 -9.37
C PRO A 458 -3.21 -9.95 -8.30
N ILE A 459 -4.49 -9.80 -8.63
CA ILE A 459 -5.61 -10.01 -7.69
C ILE A 459 -5.72 -11.48 -7.31
N GLY A 460 -5.52 -12.37 -8.26
CA GLY A 460 -5.51 -13.82 -7.99
C GLY A 460 -4.35 -14.26 -7.09
N LYS A 461 -3.21 -13.58 -7.13
CA LYS A 461 -1.97 -14.04 -6.50
C LYS A 461 -1.54 -13.25 -5.26
N PHE A 462 -1.65 -11.93 -5.27
CA PHE A 462 -1.08 -11.06 -4.23
C PHE A 462 -2.10 -10.22 -3.48
N ILE A 463 -3.22 -9.88 -4.13
CA ILE A 463 -4.24 -9.01 -3.57
C ILE A 463 -5.43 -9.86 -3.15
N TRP A 464 -5.60 -10.00 -1.85
CA TRP A 464 -6.67 -10.79 -1.24
C TRP A 464 -8.05 -10.10 -1.26
N ARG A 465 -8.18 -8.95 -1.93
CA ARG A 465 -9.40 -8.13 -1.98
C ARG A 465 -10.11 -8.29 -3.30
N ALA A 466 -11.44 -8.15 -3.28
CA ALA A 466 -12.24 -7.97 -4.48
C ALA A 466 -11.95 -6.61 -5.13
N HIS A 467 -12.05 -6.54 -6.44
CA HIS A 467 -11.82 -5.31 -7.19
C HIS A 467 -13.02 -4.37 -7.09
N THR A 468 -12.81 -3.18 -6.56
CA THR A 468 -13.88 -2.22 -6.20
C THR A 468 -14.78 -1.85 -7.36
N ASP A 469 -14.20 -1.50 -8.50
CA ASP A 469 -15.00 -1.03 -9.65
C ASP A 469 -15.81 -2.17 -10.25
N LEU A 470 -15.24 -3.39 -10.31
CA LEU A 470 -15.97 -4.58 -10.75
C LEU A 470 -17.11 -4.96 -9.79
N VAL A 471 -16.93 -4.76 -8.48
CA VAL A 471 -18.01 -4.97 -7.50
C VAL A 471 -19.18 -4.03 -7.80
N ILE A 472 -18.91 -2.75 -8.06
CA ILE A 472 -19.96 -1.79 -8.37
C ILE A 472 -20.64 -2.13 -9.69
N ASP A 473 -19.90 -2.53 -10.71
CA ASP A 473 -20.46 -2.96 -11.99
C ASP A 473 -21.34 -4.21 -11.83
N GLN A 474 -20.89 -5.18 -11.02
CA GLN A 474 -21.62 -6.43 -10.77
C GLN A 474 -22.94 -6.22 -9.99
N ILE A 475 -23.04 -5.17 -9.14
CA ILE A 475 -24.33 -4.81 -8.50
C ILE A 475 -25.38 -4.48 -9.57
N PHE A 476 -24.98 -3.90 -10.70
CA PHE A 476 -25.89 -3.58 -11.80
C PHE A 476 -26.13 -4.72 -12.76
N SER A 477 -25.10 -5.49 -13.11
CA SER A 477 -25.18 -6.59 -14.06
C SER A 477 -25.73 -7.88 -13.46
N GLU A 478 -25.52 -8.10 -12.16
CA GLU A 478 -25.82 -9.35 -11.43
C GLU A 478 -25.09 -10.60 -12.00
N ASP A 479 -24.04 -10.39 -12.80
CA ASP A 479 -23.23 -11.43 -13.44
C ASP A 479 -21.81 -11.43 -12.86
N PRO A 480 -21.22 -12.60 -12.50
CA PRO A 480 -21.70 -13.97 -12.60
C PRO A 480 -22.66 -14.41 -11.46
N TYR A 481 -22.90 -13.57 -10.47
CA TYR A 481 -23.86 -13.81 -9.39
C TYR A 481 -24.34 -12.46 -8.81
N PRO A 482 -25.55 -12.38 -8.24
CA PRO A 482 -26.08 -11.13 -7.74
C PRO A 482 -25.37 -10.69 -6.45
N ILE A 483 -25.14 -9.39 -6.30
CA ILE A 483 -24.73 -8.77 -5.04
C ILE A 483 -25.99 -8.18 -4.39
N LYS A 484 -26.28 -8.60 -3.17
CA LYS A 484 -27.52 -8.24 -2.45
C LYS A 484 -27.28 -7.53 -1.13
N GLY A 485 -26.08 -7.69 -0.54
CA GLY A 485 -25.72 -7.03 0.71
C GLY A 485 -24.37 -6.33 0.69
N MET A 486 -24.22 -5.27 1.49
CA MET A 486 -22.96 -4.59 1.67
C MET A 486 -22.77 -4.15 3.13
N TRP A 487 -21.63 -4.53 3.70
CA TRP A 487 -21.12 -4.06 4.98
C TRP A 487 -20.05 -3.00 4.71
N LEU A 488 -20.23 -1.78 5.22
CA LEU A 488 -19.34 -0.64 5.02
C LEU A 488 -18.77 -0.19 6.37
N GLN A 489 -17.45 -0.26 6.53
CA GLN A 489 -16.80 0.05 7.80
C GLN A 489 -15.55 0.92 7.55
N THR A 490 -15.42 2.03 8.32
CA THR A 490 -14.36 3.04 8.13
C THR A 490 -14.25 3.58 6.71
N THR A 491 -15.34 3.67 6.00
CA THR A 491 -15.36 4.11 4.60
C THR A 491 -16.59 4.97 4.31
N ASN A 492 -16.37 6.02 3.51
CA ASN A 492 -17.42 6.97 3.11
C ASN A 492 -17.33 7.25 1.61
N PRO A 493 -17.64 6.25 0.74
CA PRO A 493 -17.45 6.36 -0.70
C PRO A 493 -18.22 7.50 -1.35
N LEU A 494 -19.37 7.91 -0.81
CA LEU A 494 -20.17 9.02 -1.36
C LEU A 494 -19.52 10.39 -1.18
N ALA A 495 -18.60 10.55 -0.22
CA ALA A 495 -17.95 11.84 0.05
C ALA A 495 -16.42 11.82 -0.03
N GLY A 496 -15.80 10.69 -0.26
CA GLY A 496 -14.36 10.59 -0.10
C GLY A 496 -13.58 9.93 -1.22
N ILE A 497 -14.09 8.91 -1.85
CA ILE A 497 -13.28 8.01 -2.66
C ILE A 497 -13.98 7.38 -3.86
N GLY A 498 -15.27 7.56 -3.99
CA GLY A 498 -15.97 7.08 -5.18
C GLY A 498 -15.61 7.95 -6.38
N MET A 499 -15.13 7.35 -7.46
CA MET A 499 -14.92 8.08 -8.72
C MET A 499 -16.23 8.63 -9.27
N ASP A 500 -17.32 7.92 -9.03
CA ASP A 500 -18.67 8.31 -9.42
C ASP A 500 -19.62 8.17 -8.22
N PRO A 501 -19.79 9.22 -7.40
CA PRO A 501 -20.66 9.17 -6.24
C PRO A 501 -22.14 8.93 -6.62
N ILE A 502 -22.56 9.27 -7.82
CA ILE A 502 -23.92 9.00 -8.31
C ILE A 502 -24.08 7.50 -8.54
N LYS A 503 -23.15 6.87 -9.24
CA LYS A 503 -23.15 5.42 -9.47
C LYS A 503 -23.10 4.64 -8.15
N TRP A 504 -22.27 5.08 -7.19
CA TRP A 504 -22.23 4.49 -5.86
C TRP A 504 -23.55 4.60 -5.12
N ARG A 505 -24.18 5.79 -5.12
CA ARG A 505 -25.50 6.00 -4.52
C ARG A 505 -26.55 5.07 -5.12
N ASP A 506 -26.57 4.97 -6.44
CA ASP A 506 -27.54 4.15 -7.16
C ASP A 506 -27.27 2.64 -6.95
N ALA A 507 -26.02 2.22 -6.82
CA ALA A 507 -25.64 0.87 -6.43
C ALA A 507 -26.14 0.54 -5.02
N LEU A 508 -25.90 1.41 -4.03
CA LEU A 508 -26.42 1.22 -2.67
C LEU A 508 -27.95 1.11 -2.60
N LYS A 509 -28.68 1.84 -3.47
CA LYS A 509 -30.14 1.73 -3.56
C LYS A 509 -30.63 0.39 -4.08
N LYS A 510 -29.86 -0.30 -4.93
CA LYS A 510 -30.23 -1.61 -5.48
C LYS A 510 -30.08 -2.78 -4.49
N LEU A 511 -29.28 -2.60 -3.44
CA LEU A 511 -29.00 -3.66 -2.48
C LEU A 511 -30.19 -3.92 -1.54
N ASP A 512 -30.40 -5.17 -1.17
CA ASP A 512 -31.42 -5.58 -0.21
C ASP A 512 -31.07 -5.21 1.23
N PHE A 513 -29.75 -5.12 1.52
CA PHE A 513 -29.24 -4.78 2.84
C PHE A 513 -27.94 -3.97 2.78
N VAL A 514 -27.88 -2.88 3.54
CA VAL A 514 -26.68 -2.04 3.73
C VAL A 514 -26.49 -1.75 5.20
N ALA A 515 -25.35 -2.16 5.75
CA ALA A 515 -24.95 -1.80 7.11
C ALA A 515 -23.71 -0.89 7.07
N VAL A 516 -23.69 0.12 7.93
CA VAL A 516 -22.55 1.04 8.07
C VAL A 516 -22.09 1.08 9.51
N VAL A 517 -20.76 1.01 9.71
CA VAL A 517 -20.10 1.22 11.00
C VAL A 517 -19.27 2.49 10.89
N ASP A 518 -19.64 3.52 11.63
CA ASP A 518 -18.97 4.83 11.59
C ASP A 518 -19.12 5.57 12.92
N LEU A 519 -18.30 6.61 13.11
CA LEU A 519 -18.37 7.48 14.28
C LEU A 519 -19.36 8.64 14.10
N PHE A 520 -19.70 8.98 12.86
CA PHE A 520 -20.57 10.09 12.49
C PHE A 520 -21.60 9.68 11.44
N MET A 521 -22.69 10.42 11.34
CA MET A 521 -23.69 10.24 10.28
C MET A 521 -23.15 10.84 8.96
N THR A 522 -22.38 10.03 8.24
CA THR A 522 -21.81 10.39 6.93
C THR A 522 -22.87 10.29 5.81
N PRO A 523 -22.65 10.90 4.63
CA PRO A 523 -23.51 10.69 3.46
C PRO A 523 -23.70 9.20 3.10
N THR A 524 -22.68 8.38 3.28
CA THR A 524 -22.80 6.92 3.08
C THR A 524 -23.67 6.27 4.16
N ALA A 525 -23.49 6.67 5.42
CA ALA A 525 -24.31 6.18 6.53
C ALA A 525 -25.81 6.50 6.34
N GLN A 526 -26.14 7.65 5.76
CA GLN A 526 -27.52 8.01 5.44
C GLN A 526 -28.19 7.08 4.43
N MET A 527 -27.42 6.30 3.66
CA MET A 527 -27.92 5.30 2.72
C MET A 527 -28.05 3.90 3.32
N ALA A 528 -27.71 3.71 4.59
CA ALA A 528 -27.77 2.40 5.25
C ALA A 528 -29.17 2.03 5.73
N ASP A 529 -29.38 0.74 5.98
CA ASP A 529 -30.54 0.20 6.70
C ASP A 529 -30.31 0.20 8.21
N ILE A 530 -29.02 0.13 8.61
CA ILE A 530 -28.58 0.19 10.00
C ILE A 530 -27.22 0.88 10.08
N VAL A 531 -27.06 1.75 11.09
CA VAL A 531 -25.79 2.43 11.40
C VAL A 531 -25.35 2.07 12.81
N LEU A 532 -24.12 1.60 12.96
CA LEU A 532 -23.54 1.18 14.23
C LEU A 532 -22.48 2.17 14.68
N PRO A 533 -22.53 2.66 15.95
CA PRO A 533 -21.57 3.62 16.47
C PRO A 533 -20.23 2.97 16.80
N ALA A 534 -19.19 3.37 16.08
CA ALA A 534 -17.82 2.92 16.31
C ALA A 534 -17.07 3.77 17.35
N THR A 535 -15.86 3.31 17.72
CA THR A 535 -14.96 3.99 18.66
C THR A 535 -13.69 4.50 17.99
N SER A 536 -13.08 5.53 18.58
CA SER A 536 -11.73 5.96 18.23
C SER A 536 -10.68 5.04 18.87
N PHE A 537 -9.39 5.24 18.53
CA PHE A 537 -8.28 4.50 19.15
C PHE A 537 -8.16 4.73 20.67
N LEU A 538 -8.72 5.81 21.21
CA LEU A 538 -8.71 6.09 22.65
C LEU A 538 -9.74 5.27 23.44
N GLU A 539 -10.67 4.63 22.76
CA GLU A 539 -11.83 3.99 23.36
C GLU A 539 -11.83 2.47 23.17
N LYS A 540 -10.70 1.89 22.76
CA LYS A 540 -10.60 0.45 22.48
C LYS A 540 -9.24 -0.12 22.82
N ASP A 541 -9.21 -1.43 23.04
CA ASP A 541 -8.01 -2.24 23.00
C ASP A 541 -7.78 -2.79 21.61
N SER A 542 -6.52 -2.82 21.13
CA SER A 542 -6.13 -3.42 19.85
C SER A 542 -4.63 -3.64 19.74
N ILE A 543 -4.17 -4.21 18.61
CA ILE A 543 -2.77 -4.49 18.32
C ILE A 543 -2.37 -3.76 17.04
N ARG A 544 -1.20 -3.10 17.08
CA ARG A 544 -0.51 -2.65 15.89
C ARG A 544 0.67 -3.59 15.59
N SER A 545 0.48 -4.54 14.70
CA SER A 545 1.51 -5.48 14.27
C SER A 545 2.15 -5.11 12.92
N TRP A 546 1.60 -4.15 12.23
CA TRP A 546 2.10 -3.71 10.94
C TRP A 546 3.38 -2.89 11.13
N TRP A 547 4.49 -3.43 10.66
CA TRP A 547 5.86 -2.97 10.88
C TRP A 547 6.38 -3.13 12.33
N ILE A 548 7.69 -2.97 12.50
CA ILE A 548 8.37 -2.94 13.80
C ILE A 548 8.35 -1.49 14.33
N PRO A 549 8.15 -1.25 15.64
CA PRO A 549 7.88 -2.25 16.69
C PRO A 549 6.43 -2.77 16.68
N LEU A 550 6.23 -3.95 17.28
CA LEU A 550 4.92 -4.41 17.70
C LEU A 550 4.41 -3.50 18.80
N GLN A 551 3.15 -3.04 18.72
CA GLN A 551 2.59 -2.07 19.67
C GLN A 551 1.18 -2.47 20.11
N THR A 552 0.79 -2.01 21.29
CA THR A 552 -0.58 -2.10 21.80
C THR A 552 -1.31 -0.78 21.64
N ILE A 553 -2.62 -0.85 21.43
CA ILE A 553 -3.55 0.23 21.64
C ILE A 553 -4.25 -0.08 22.95
N ASN A 554 -4.07 0.77 23.97
CA ASN A 554 -4.68 0.62 25.28
C ASN A 554 -5.89 1.54 25.40
N LYS A 555 -7.01 1.00 25.81
CA LYS A 555 -8.23 1.77 26.05
C LYS A 555 -7.98 2.83 27.13
N VAL A 556 -8.33 4.06 26.81
CA VAL A 556 -8.15 5.24 27.69
C VAL A 556 -9.42 5.59 28.44
N LEU A 557 -10.56 5.55 27.73
CA LEU A 557 -11.87 5.95 28.26
C LEU A 557 -13.00 5.21 27.53
N ASP A 558 -14.20 5.31 28.11
CA ASP A 558 -15.45 4.88 27.49
C ASP A 558 -16.27 6.10 27.05
N VAL A 559 -16.91 6.01 25.89
CA VAL A 559 -17.90 6.99 25.43
C VAL A 559 -19.23 6.29 25.24
N GLU A 560 -20.09 6.44 26.20
CA GLU A 560 -21.47 5.87 26.22
C GLU A 560 -21.50 4.37 25.84
N GLU A 561 -22.43 3.99 24.95
CA GLU A 561 -22.66 2.58 24.57
C GLU A 561 -21.94 2.20 23.25
N CYS A 562 -20.95 2.97 22.81
CA CYS A 562 -20.18 2.65 21.60
C CYS A 562 -19.37 1.36 21.76
N LYS A 563 -19.25 0.58 20.67
CA LYS A 563 -18.40 -0.61 20.60
C LYS A 563 -17.29 -0.41 19.60
N SER A 564 -16.13 -0.99 19.86
CA SER A 564 -15.04 -0.99 18.89
C SER A 564 -15.38 -1.82 17.64
N ASP A 565 -14.72 -1.49 16.54
CA ASP A 565 -14.84 -2.27 15.30
C ASP A 565 -14.55 -3.78 15.53
N ALA A 566 -13.57 -4.07 16.39
CA ALA A 566 -13.21 -5.44 16.74
C ALA A 566 -14.33 -6.14 17.52
N GLU A 567 -14.94 -5.46 18.52
CA GLU A 567 -16.05 -6.00 19.30
C GLU A 567 -17.29 -6.24 18.44
N ILE A 568 -17.65 -5.28 17.56
CA ILE A 568 -18.81 -5.43 16.65
C ILE A 568 -18.61 -6.65 15.74
N ASN A 569 -17.48 -6.75 15.10
CA ASN A 569 -17.19 -7.83 14.15
C ASN A 569 -17.04 -9.19 14.86
N PHE A 570 -16.50 -9.21 16.08
CA PHE A 570 -16.36 -10.42 16.90
C PHE A 570 -17.72 -10.99 17.29
N GLU A 571 -18.63 -10.15 17.80
CA GLU A 571 -19.98 -10.57 18.20
C GLU A 571 -20.78 -11.11 17.01
N LEU A 572 -20.71 -10.44 15.87
CA LEU A 572 -21.36 -10.92 14.64
C LEU A 572 -20.71 -12.20 14.09
N ALA A 573 -19.39 -12.32 14.15
CA ALA A 573 -18.72 -13.54 13.72
C ALA A 573 -19.15 -14.75 14.55
N LYS A 574 -19.32 -14.62 15.88
CA LYS A 574 -19.84 -15.67 16.74
C LYS A 574 -21.27 -16.09 16.39
N ARG A 575 -22.12 -15.14 15.98
CA ARG A 575 -23.50 -15.41 15.60
C ARG A 575 -23.63 -16.07 14.23
N LEU A 576 -22.75 -15.69 13.30
CA LEU A 576 -22.82 -16.12 11.89
C LEU A 576 -22.06 -17.40 11.59
N ASP A 577 -21.10 -17.78 12.42
CA ASP A 577 -20.29 -18.99 12.30
C ASP A 577 -20.44 -19.88 13.53
N PRO A 578 -21.20 -21.01 13.42
CA PRO A 578 -21.34 -21.96 14.53
C PRO A 578 -20.01 -22.58 15.01
N ASP A 579 -19.01 -22.62 14.15
CA ASP A 579 -17.70 -23.18 14.41
C ASP A 579 -16.67 -22.14 14.89
N PHE A 580 -17.13 -20.92 15.19
CA PHE A 580 -16.23 -19.83 15.61
C PHE A 580 -15.56 -20.16 16.95
N LYS A 581 -14.25 -20.36 16.92
CA LYS A 581 -13.49 -21.02 17.99
C LYS A 581 -13.17 -20.14 19.22
N TYR A 582 -13.34 -18.81 19.11
CA TYR A 582 -12.96 -17.89 20.17
C TYR A 582 -14.13 -17.51 21.07
N ASN A 583 -13.91 -17.48 22.39
CA ASN A 583 -14.91 -17.06 23.36
C ASN A 583 -14.82 -15.56 23.66
N THR A 584 -13.62 -15.01 23.61
CA THR A 584 -13.33 -13.60 23.90
C THR A 584 -12.45 -12.97 22.82
N LEU A 585 -12.55 -11.67 22.65
CA LEU A 585 -11.68 -10.92 21.74
C LEU A 585 -10.20 -11.00 22.16
N HIS A 586 -9.91 -11.10 23.47
CA HIS A 586 -8.55 -11.23 23.97
C HIS A 586 -7.91 -12.57 23.53
N GLU A 587 -8.68 -13.64 23.41
CA GLU A 587 -8.18 -14.91 22.84
C GLU A 587 -7.74 -14.74 21.38
N VAL A 588 -8.43 -13.87 20.60
CA VAL A 588 -8.02 -13.53 19.23
C VAL A 588 -6.70 -12.76 19.25
N PHE A 589 -6.55 -11.79 20.17
CA PHE A 589 -5.32 -11.03 20.32
C PHE A 589 -4.14 -11.94 20.70
N ASP A 590 -4.33 -12.83 21.66
CA ASP A 590 -3.29 -13.78 22.09
C ASP A 590 -2.90 -14.74 20.96
N ASP A 591 -3.87 -15.19 20.14
CA ASP A 591 -3.59 -16.04 18.98
C ASP A 591 -2.77 -15.31 17.89
N ILE A 592 -3.06 -14.03 17.64
CA ILE A 592 -2.27 -13.16 16.75
C ILE A 592 -0.84 -13.01 17.28
N LEU A 593 -0.66 -12.88 18.59
CA LEU A 593 0.62 -12.64 19.26
C LEU A 593 1.47 -13.89 19.46
N LYS A 594 0.95 -15.11 19.28
CA LYS A 594 1.70 -16.37 19.44
C LYS A 594 3.12 -16.35 18.86
N PRO A 595 3.37 -15.83 17.65
CA PRO A 595 4.72 -15.81 17.09
C PRO A 595 5.71 -14.94 17.88
N SER A 596 5.21 -13.97 18.67
CA SER A 596 6.03 -13.12 19.53
C SER A 596 6.38 -13.77 20.87
N GLY A 597 5.70 -14.85 21.26
CA GLY A 597 5.80 -15.46 22.58
C GLY A 597 5.20 -14.64 23.71
N MET A 598 4.44 -13.56 23.39
CA MET A 598 3.79 -12.69 24.37
C MET A 598 2.27 -12.87 24.35
N THR A 599 1.65 -12.68 25.52
CA THR A 599 0.21 -12.45 25.64
C THR A 599 -0.13 -10.98 25.37
N PHE A 600 -1.40 -10.70 25.07
CA PHE A 600 -1.85 -9.33 24.89
C PHE A 600 -1.65 -8.48 26.17
N LYS A 601 -1.89 -9.07 27.35
CA LYS A 601 -1.66 -8.39 28.62
C LYS A 601 -0.19 -7.99 28.81
N GLU A 602 0.75 -8.87 28.50
CA GLU A 602 2.19 -8.55 28.58
C GLU A 602 2.58 -7.45 27.59
N LEU A 603 1.98 -7.41 26.39
CA LEU A 603 2.20 -6.34 25.44
C LEU A 603 1.60 -5.01 25.93
N GLN A 604 0.41 -5.04 26.55
CA GLN A 604 -0.21 -3.86 27.17
C GLN A 604 0.67 -3.23 28.26
N GLU A 605 1.27 -4.06 29.10
CA GLU A 605 2.18 -3.60 30.17
C GLU A 605 3.48 -2.99 29.62
N LYS A 606 3.97 -3.49 28.47
CA LYS A 606 5.18 -2.99 27.81
C LYS A 606 4.94 -1.78 26.91
N GLY A 607 3.73 -1.64 26.35
CA GLY A 607 3.37 -0.65 25.33
C GLY A 607 3.87 -1.01 23.93
N TRP A 608 5.13 -1.42 23.78
CA TRP A 608 5.73 -1.87 22.53
C TRP A 608 6.83 -2.91 22.73
N ALA A 609 7.18 -3.64 21.65
CA ALA A 609 8.25 -4.62 21.66
C ALA A 609 8.97 -4.68 20.30
N PHE A 610 10.30 -4.79 20.35
CA PHE A 610 11.13 -5.07 19.20
C PHE A 610 11.46 -6.57 19.13
N PRO A 611 11.51 -7.16 17.92
CA PRO A 611 12.03 -8.49 17.74
C PRO A 611 13.50 -8.57 18.21
N PRO A 612 13.91 -9.69 18.85
CA PRO A 612 15.30 -9.87 19.26
C PRO A 612 16.22 -9.93 18.03
N GLU A 613 17.50 -9.68 18.27
CA GLU A 613 18.50 -9.82 17.22
C GLU A 613 18.49 -11.22 16.61
N GLY A 614 18.62 -11.29 15.28
CA GLY A 614 18.56 -12.56 14.55
C GLY A 614 17.15 -13.08 14.26
N HIS A 615 16.10 -12.46 14.83
CA HIS A 615 14.72 -12.84 14.46
C HIS A 615 14.46 -12.57 12.98
N PRO A 616 13.69 -13.45 12.25
CA PRO A 616 13.43 -13.27 10.81
C PRO A 616 12.82 -11.93 10.42
N SER A 617 12.09 -11.27 11.30
CA SER A 617 11.52 -9.95 11.03
C SER A 617 12.50 -8.78 11.22
N THR A 618 13.70 -9.01 11.82
CA THR A 618 14.71 -7.95 11.91
C THR A 618 15.32 -7.66 10.54
N PRO A 619 15.57 -6.36 10.15
CA PRO A 619 16.30 -6.04 8.94
C PRO A 619 17.76 -6.49 9.12
N TYR A 620 18.55 -6.59 8.25
CA TYR A 620 18.99 -6.26 6.95
C TYR A 620 19.54 -7.52 6.26
N ARG A 621 19.84 -7.48 4.97
CA ARG A 621 20.43 -8.57 4.17
C ARG A 621 19.71 -9.91 4.36
N ARG A 622 18.39 -9.85 4.49
CA ARG A 622 17.58 -11.05 4.76
C ARG A 622 17.55 -12.00 3.58
N PHE A 623 17.70 -11.48 2.35
CA PHE A 623 17.83 -12.30 1.14
C PHE A 623 19.06 -13.22 1.21
N GLU A 624 20.18 -12.77 1.77
CA GLU A 624 21.40 -13.59 1.93
C GLU A 624 21.22 -14.68 2.99
N ARG A 625 20.43 -14.39 4.02
CA ARG A 625 20.23 -15.26 5.20
C ARG A 625 19.06 -16.22 5.09
N GLY A 626 18.37 -16.27 3.94
CA GLY A 626 17.20 -17.12 3.77
C GLY A 626 15.98 -16.68 4.59
N LEU A 627 15.88 -15.39 4.96
CA LEU A 627 14.83 -14.89 5.83
C LEU A 627 13.64 -14.27 5.08
N LEU A 628 13.74 -14.11 3.76
CA LEU A 628 12.65 -13.60 2.93
C LEU A 628 11.75 -14.71 2.38
N ARG A 629 12.27 -15.91 2.23
CA ARG A 629 11.57 -17.05 1.64
C ARG A 629 10.97 -17.98 2.69
N PRO A 630 9.79 -18.59 2.43
CA PRO A 630 9.18 -19.56 3.34
C PRO A 630 10.02 -20.83 3.53
N ASP A 631 10.79 -21.23 2.51
CA ASP A 631 11.68 -22.40 2.52
C ASP A 631 13.02 -22.15 3.23
N LYS A 632 13.24 -20.93 3.72
CA LYS A 632 14.46 -20.48 4.41
C LYS A 632 15.73 -20.54 3.57
N LYS A 633 15.63 -20.60 2.24
CA LYS A 633 16.77 -20.51 1.33
C LYS A 633 17.12 -19.05 1.03
N PRO A 634 18.42 -18.74 0.76
CA PRO A 634 18.81 -17.41 0.28
C PRO A 634 18.03 -17.01 -0.98
N GLY A 635 17.72 -15.73 -1.12
CA GLY A 635 17.00 -15.20 -2.28
C GLY A 635 15.72 -14.45 -1.94
N PHE A 636 14.92 -14.21 -2.97
CA PHE A 636 13.69 -13.43 -2.93
C PHE A 636 12.47 -14.34 -3.11
N GLN A 637 11.29 -13.88 -2.66
CA GLN A 637 10.03 -14.63 -2.82
C GLN A 637 9.42 -14.39 -4.22
N THR A 638 10.20 -14.63 -5.25
CA THR A 638 9.83 -14.57 -6.67
C THR A 638 9.88 -15.97 -7.29
N PRO A 639 9.31 -16.20 -8.47
CA PRO A 639 9.41 -17.50 -9.14
C PRO A 639 10.83 -17.96 -9.42
N SER A 640 11.74 -17.03 -9.77
CA SER A 640 13.17 -17.36 -10.00
C SER A 640 13.97 -17.51 -8.69
N GLY A 641 13.45 -17.07 -7.56
CA GLY A 641 14.20 -16.93 -6.30
C GLY A 641 15.16 -15.74 -6.29
N LYS A 642 15.16 -14.93 -7.34
CA LYS A 642 16.03 -13.76 -7.55
C LYS A 642 15.20 -12.48 -7.59
N PHE A 643 15.84 -11.31 -7.47
CA PHE A 643 15.21 -10.07 -7.92
C PHE A 643 15.05 -10.12 -9.44
N GLU A 644 13.88 -9.80 -9.97
CA GLU A 644 13.58 -10.01 -11.38
C GLU A 644 13.61 -8.70 -12.17
N LEU A 645 14.70 -8.42 -12.90
CA LEU A 645 14.76 -7.36 -13.91
C LEU A 645 13.86 -7.68 -15.11
N TYR A 646 13.65 -8.96 -15.37
CA TYR A 646 12.65 -9.52 -16.27
C TYR A 646 11.62 -10.26 -15.42
N SER A 647 10.45 -9.71 -15.28
CA SER A 647 9.42 -10.30 -14.42
C SER A 647 8.78 -11.53 -15.05
N THR A 648 9.05 -12.69 -14.48
CA THR A 648 8.48 -13.97 -14.91
C THR A 648 6.97 -14.05 -14.74
N LEU A 649 6.42 -13.35 -13.75
CA LEU A 649 4.97 -13.30 -13.52
C LEU A 649 4.26 -12.44 -14.57
N ARG A 650 4.86 -11.34 -14.98
CA ARG A 650 4.31 -10.49 -16.03
C ARG A 650 4.33 -11.22 -17.37
N GLU A 651 5.42 -11.95 -17.67
CA GLU A 651 5.47 -12.84 -18.83
C GLU A 651 4.30 -13.85 -18.82
N GLN A 652 4.02 -14.47 -17.67
CA GLN A 652 2.91 -15.43 -17.51
C GLN A 652 1.51 -14.81 -17.73
N TRP A 653 1.39 -13.50 -17.53
CA TRP A 653 0.13 -12.76 -17.74
C TRP A 653 0.08 -12.03 -19.09
N ASP A 654 0.99 -12.36 -20.01
CA ASP A 654 1.14 -11.72 -21.32
C ASP A 654 1.30 -10.19 -21.23
N LEU A 655 1.98 -9.72 -20.17
CA LEU A 655 2.37 -8.32 -19.97
C LEU A 655 3.86 -8.15 -20.27
N GLU A 656 4.26 -6.93 -20.68
CA GLU A 656 5.66 -6.60 -20.92
C GLU A 656 6.51 -6.84 -19.67
N PRO A 657 7.51 -7.74 -19.69
CA PRO A 657 8.22 -8.18 -18.48
C PRO A 657 9.33 -7.24 -18.01
N ILE A 658 9.83 -6.35 -18.86
CA ILE A 658 10.89 -5.39 -18.53
C ILE A 658 10.27 -4.01 -18.30
N ALA A 659 10.89 -3.21 -17.41
CA ALA A 659 10.46 -1.85 -17.15
C ALA A 659 10.49 -0.97 -18.41
N HIS A 660 9.48 -0.13 -18.59
CA HIS A 660 9.35 0.79 -19.72
C HIS A 660 8.47 1.99 -19.32
N TYR A 661 8.32 2.93 -20.24
CA TYR A 661 7.43 4.07 -20.08
C TYR A 661 6.22 3.96 -21.01
N GLU A 662 5.06 4.27 -20.47
CA GLU A 662 3.81 4.43 -21.22
C GLU A 662 3.28 5.84 -21.00
N GLU A 663 2.89 6.52 -22.10
CA GLU A 663 2.24 7.83 -22.02
C GLU A 663 0.84 7.68 -21.41
N PRO A 664 0.47 8.44 -20.36
CA PRO A 664 -0.89 8.39 -19.82
C PRO A 664 -1.96 8.79 -20.87
N PRO A 665 -3.19 8.21 -20.77
CA PRO A 665 -4.19 8.32 -21.85
C PRO A 665 -4.83 9.70 -22.01
N PHE A 666 -4.71 10.61 -21.04
CA PHE A 666 -5.37 11.93 -21.06
C PHE A 666 -4.39 13.07 -20.81
N THR A 667 -3.29 13.10 -21.56
CA THR A 667 -2.29 14.16 -21.50
C THR A 667 -2.34 15.02 -22.78
N PRO A 668 -1.70 16.19 -22.81
CA PRO A 668 -1.56 16.96 -24.04
C PRO A 668 -0.84 16.23 -25.18
N VAL A 669 -0.08 15.18 -24.87
CA VAL A 669 0.63 14.34 -25.85
C VAL A 669 -0.28 13.26 -26.43
N SER A 670 -0.97 12.51 -25.57
CA SER A 670 -1.88 11.43 -26.01
C SER A 670 -3.22 11.94 -26.55
N ARG A 671 -3.65 13.14 -26.12
CA ARG A 671 -4.91 13.78 -26.51
C ARG A 671 -4.71 15.26 -26.84
N PRO A 672 -4.00 15.59 -27.94
CA PRO A 672 -3.78 16.97 -28.35
C PRO A 672 -5.09 17.70 -28.69
N ASP A 673 -6.13 16.97 -29.14
CA ASP A 673 -7.48 17.50 -29.39
C ASP A 673 -8.11 18.08 -28.11
N LEU A 674 -7.90 17.46 -26.96
CA LEU A 674 -8.38 17.97 -25.67
C LEU A 674 -7.51 19.13 -25.15
N ALA A 675 -6.23 19.15 -25.48
CA ALA A 675 -5.31 20.15 -24.98
C ALA A 675 -5.58 21.56 -25.62
N GLU A 676 -6.23 21.63 -26.75
CA GLU A 676 -6.68 22.91 -27.36
C GLU A 676 -7.76 23.57 -26.47
N GLU A 677 -8.70 22.80 -25.94
CA GLU A 677 -9.80 23.29 -25.10
C GLU A 677 -9.40 23.32 -23.61
N TYR A 678 -8.67 22.29 -23.15
CA TYR A 678 -8.23 22.10 -21.74
C TYR A 678 -6.69 22.04 -21.64
N PRO A 679 -6.00 23.18 -21.73
CA PRO A 679 -4.53 23.21 -21.86
C PRO A 679 -3.77 22.96 -20.54
N LEU A 680 -4.47 22.73 -19.44
CA LEU A 680 -3.86 22.52 -18.13
C LEU A 680 -4.01 21.07 -17.69
N ILE A 681 -2.95 20.52 -17.09
CA ILE A 681 -2.99 19.20 -16.46
C ILE A 681 -3.48 19.37 -15.03
N LEU A 682 -4.60 18.72 -14.67
CA LEU A 682 -5.12 18.68 -13.33
C LEU A 682 -4.41 17.58 -12.52
N CYS A 683 -3.73 17.97 -11.44
CA CYS A 683 -3.20 17.05 -10.45
C CYS A 683 -4.09 17.09 -9.20
N THR A 684 -4.78 16.01 -8.92
CA THR A 684 -5.52 15.85 -7.67
C THR A 684 -4.61 15.29 -6.57
N GLY A 685 -4.95 15.51 -5.32
CA GLY A 685 -4.20 14.95 -4.22
C GLY A 685 -4.51 15.66 -2.89
N ARG A 686 -3.97 15.09 -1.82
CA ARG A 686 -4.10 15.66 -0.50
C ARG A 686 -3.20 16.89 -0.34
N ARG A 687 -3.80 18.00 0.06
CA ARG A 687 -3.11 19.29 0.26
C ARG A 687 -2.93 19.66 1.73
N SER A 688 -3.71 19.06 2.61
CA SER A 688 -3.79 19.44 4.02
C SER A 688 -3.41 18.28 4.95
N ALA A 689 -2.62 18.55 5.98
CA ALA A 689 -2.36 17.63 7.07
C ALA A 689 -3.50 17.59 8.12
N ALA A 690 -4.42 18.56 8.05
CA ALA A 690 -5.54 18.67 8.99
C ALA A 690 -6.60 17.58 8.81
N PHE A 691 -6.80 17.10 7.58
CA PHE A 691 -7.84 16.12 7.27
C PHE A 691 -7.25 14.81 6.76
N PHE A 692 -8.03 13.75 6.88
CA PHE A 692 -7.77 12.50 6.19
C PHE A 692 -8.95 12.14 5.30
N ILE A 693 -8.84 12.40 4.00
CA ILE A 693 -9.92 12.26 3.00
C ILE A 693 -11.16 13.08 3.45
N SER A 694 -12.27 12.42 3.81
CA SER A 694 -13.46 13.07 4.35
C SER A 694 -13.47 13.20 5.86
N GLU A 695 -12.56 12.54 6.58
CA GLU A 695 -12.48 12.52 8.04
C GLU A 695 -11.90 13.84 8.58
N HIS A 696 -12.34 14.27 9.76
CA HIS A 696 -11.91 15.45 10.53
C HIS A 696 -12.42 16.80 10.02
N ARG A 697 -13.17 16.88 8.93
CA ARG A 697 -13.65 18.14 8.37
C ARG A 697 -14.67 18.85 9.26
N ASN A 698 -15.30 18.13 10.17
CA ASN A 698 -16.24 18.62 11.19
C ASN A 698 -15.54 19.04 12.50
N ILE A 699 -14.24 18.81 12.66
CA ILE A 699 -13.51 19.16 13.88
C ILE A 699 -13.07 20.63 13.83
N PRO A 700 -13.54 21.49 14.75
CA PRO A 700 -13.35 22.95 14.66
C PRO A 700 -11.88 23.39 14.57
N TRP A 701 -10.97 22.84 15.38
CA TRP A 701 -9.56 23.19 15.32
C TRP A 701 -8.92 22.82 13.97
N LEU A 702 -9.28 21.69 13.44
CA LEU A 702 -8.73 21.20 12.16
C LEU A 702 -9.33 21.97 10.98
N ARG A 703 -10.65 22.27 11.07
CA ARG A 703 -11.33 23.09 10.05
C ARG A 703 -10.76 24.50 9.98
N ALA A 704 -10.35 25.09 11.12
CA ALA A 704 -9.73 26.40 11.16
C ALA A 704 -8.35 26.46 10.48
N LEU A 705 -7.63 25.31 10.43
CA LEU A 705 -6.34 25.22 9.74
C LEU A 705 -6.47 25.20 8.21
N ASP A 706 -7.58 24.67 7.71
CA ASP A 706 -7.83 24.51 6.26
C ASP A 706 -9.34 24.62 5.99
N PRO A 707 -9.86 25.86 5.98
CA PRO A 707 -11.31 26.10 5.92
C PRO A 707 -11.94 25.81 4.56
N ASP A 708 -11.22 26.07 3.46
CA ASP A 708 -11.75 26.04 2.10
C ASP A 708 -10.96 25.11 1.16
N PRO A 709 -11.60 24.53 0.14
CA PRO A 709 -10.90 23.80 -0.91
C PRO A 709 -10.03 24.78 -1.73
N LEU A 710 -8.78 24.40 -2.00
CA LEU A 710 -7.82 25.25 -2.69
C LEU A 710 -7.38 24.65 -4.02
N VAL A 711 -7.24 25.50 -5.03
CA VAL A 711 -6.56 25.22 -6.31
C VAL A 711 -5.23 25.97 -6.30
N GLU A 712 -4.13 25.23 -6.46
CA GLU A 712 -2.81 25.82 -6.62
C GLU A 712 -2.50 25.93 -8.11
N ILE A 713 -2.17 27.15 -8.57
CA ILE A 713 -1.84 27.45 -9.94
C ILE A 713 -0.56 28.30 -10.01
N HIS A 714 0.28 28.04 -11.01
CA HIS A 714 1.51 28.81 -11.17
C HIS A 714 1.18 30.29 -11.44
N PRO A 715 1.87 31.27 -10.77
CA PRO A 715 1.51 32.70 -10.89
C PRO A 715 1.49 33.28 -12.31
N LYS A 716 2.37 32.80 -13.21
CA LYS A 716 2.33 33.21 -14.63
C LYS A 716 1.07 32.71 -15.33
N THR A 717 0.64 31.48 -15.02
CA THR A 717 -0.59 30.88 -15.59
C THR A 717 -1.82 31.61 -15.05
N ALA A 718 -1.88 31.86 -13.73
CA ALA A 718 -2.97 32.63 -13.12
C ALA A 718 -3.13 34.01 -13.77
N ARG A 719 -2.03 34.77 -13.91
CA ARG A 719 -2.06 36.07 -14.59
C ARG A 719 -2.56 35.98 -16.04
N ARG A 720 -2.11 34.96 -16.80
CA ARG A 720 -2.58 34.74 -18.18
C ARG A 720 -4.07 34.47 -18.25
N LEU A 721 -4.63 33.82 -17.25
CA LEU A 721 -6.07 33.48 -17.16
C LEU A 721 -6.90 34.57 -16.46
N GLY A 722 -6.27 35.65 -15.99
CA GLY A 722 -6.96 36.74 -15.28
C GLY A 722 -7.41 36.35 -13.86
N ILE A 723 -6.77 35.36 -13.24
CA ILE A 723 -7.13 34.85 -11.90
C ILE A 723 -6.26 35.55 -10.84
N GLY A 724 -6.89 36.18 -9.86
CA GLY A 724 -6.26 36.77 -8.69
C GLY A 724 -6.07 35.78 -7.54
N HIS A 725 -5.18 36.12 -6.59
CA HIS A 725 -4.98 35.33 -5.39
C HIS A 725 -6.22 35.36 -4.49
N GLY A 726 -6.72 34.20 -4.07
CA GLY A 726 -7.89 34.07 -3.20
C GLY A 726 -9.24 34.18 -3.93
N GLU A 727 -9.25 34.29 -5.25
CA GLU A 727 -10.49 34.28 -6.01
C GLU A 727 -11.06 32.86 -6.13
N TRP A 728 -12.39 32.75 -6.12
CA TRP A 728 -13.09 31.51 -6.43
C TRP A 728 -13.02 31.23 -7.92
N VAL A 729 -12.68 29.99 -8.25
CA VAL A 729 -12.58 29.54 -9.66
C VAL A 729 -13.35 28.24 -9.88
N TRP A 730 -13.80 28.05 -11.11
CA TRP A 730 -14.30 26.75 -11.56
C TRP A 730 -13.14 25.92 -12.10
N VAL A 731 -13.15 24.62 -11.77
CA VAL A 731 -12.29 23.62 -12.40
C VAL A 731 -13.16 22.80 -13.32
N GLU A 732 -12.89 22.90 -14.61
CA GLU A 732 -13.67 22.24 -15.66
C GLU A 732 -12.82 21.19 -16.37
N CYS A 733 -13.41 20.05 -16.69
CA CYS A 733 -12.82 19.01 -17.52
C CYS A 733 -13.90 18.39 -18.41
N LYS A 734 -13.48 17.81 -19.53
CA LYS A 734 -14.40 17.07 -20.39
C LYS A 734 -14.66 15.71 -19.78
N VAL A 735 -15.93 15.42 -19.48
CA VAL A 735 -16.34 14.08 -19.04
C VAL A 735 -16.50 13.22 -20.31
N HIS A 736 -15.55 12.31 -20.54
CA HIS A 736 -15.72 11.25 -21.53
C HIS A 736 -16.49 10.09 -20.92
N LYS A 737 -17.64 9.75 -21.53
CA LYS A 737 -18.19 8.40 -21.42
C LYS A 737 -17.32 7.50 -22.31
N VAL A 738 -16.40 6.78 -21.75
CA VAL A 738 -15.74 5.67 -22.42
C VAL A 738 -16.79 4.56 -22.54
N LYS A 739 -17.10 4.12 -23.73
CA LYS A 739 -17.85 2.87 -23.93
C LYS A 739 -17.00 1.75 -23.40
N GLY A 740 -17.60 0.81 -22.64
CA GLY A 740 -16.92 -0.25 -21.87
C GLY A 740 -16.05 -1.25 -22.64
N ASP A 741 -15.68 -0.99 -23.89
CA ASP A 741 -14.82 -1.83 -24.71
C ASP A 741 -13.46 -1.18 -25.05
N GLU A 742 -13.13 -0.01 -24.43
CA GLU A 742 -11.91 0.76 -24.72
C GLU A 742 -11.15 1.17 -23.44
N VAL A 743 -11.04 0.28 -22.44
CA VAL A 743 -10.14 0.48 -21.28
C VAL A 743 -9.24 -0.71 -21.10
#